data_16e282e7b1c32906176a03f4b307ae6b
#
_entry.id   16e282e7b1c32906176a03f4b307ae6b
#
_cell.length_a   1.000
_cell.length_b   1.000
_cell.length_c   1.000
_cell.angle_alpha   90.00
_cell.angle_beta   90.00
_cell.angle_gamma   90.00
#
_symmetry.space_group_name_H-M   'P 1'
#
loop_
_entity.id
_entity.type
_entity.pdbx_description
1 polymer ?
#
loop_
_entity_poly.entity_id
_entity_poly.type
_entity_poly.pdbx_seq_one_letter_code
_entity_poly.pdbx_strand_id
1 'polypeptide(L)'
;MAIERYNPRDAEPRWQQKWNEDKVFVTDNSDPREKYYVLEMFPYPSGRIHMGHVRNYAMGDVVARYKRARGFNVLHPMGWDAFGMPAENAAMQNKVHPKDWTYQNIATMRGQLKSMGLSLDWTREFATCDVEYYHRQQALFVDFMEKGLVYRKQSKVNWDPVDHTVLANEQVIDGRGWRSGALVEQRELTQWFFRITDFSQDLLDELDTLDQWPEKVRLMQKNWIGRSEGLSLRWQTVAGTVPEGFSDITVYTTRPDTLFGASFLAIAADHPLAKELSEKNPAIAEFCDECRRHGTSLAALETAEKKGIDTGVKVVHPLDPTWELPVYVANFVLMDYGTGAIFGCPSGDQRDLDFARKYGLPVVAVVAPEGPDAESFTVDDTAYTDDGVMINSGFLNGMKTTDAFEAVVQKLSAQTLGNAPQAERKVNFRLRDWGISRQRYWGCPIPVIHCEVCGVVPVPKKDLPVKLPDDVTFDVPGNPLDRHPTWRHVSCPQCGHDARRETDTMDTFVDSSWYYTRFTAPWEDAPTDPKVANHWLPVDQYIGGIEHAILHLLYSRFFTRAMRETGHVDVKEPFKGLFTQGMVVHETYSRGEGTAREWVPPADLRIEETDGTRRAFLLSSGEEVKIGSIEKMSKSKKNVVDPDDIIASYGADTARFFVLSDSPPDRDVIWSESGVEGANRFVQRVWRIIGEAAEQLKGVKPKPATEGEGLAASKAAHKTLKAVQEDLDKLAFNKAIARIYELVNALAGPLADVAAGGKSDDVKAAARDAVEILIRIIAPMTPHLAEECWSALGNEGLVAETPWPTFVPSLVEENDVVMPVQVNGKKRGELTIARDADQDAVRAAALALDAVKSLLAGGEPKKVIVVPQRIVNIVV
;
A
#
# COMPACT_ATOMS: atom_id res chain seq x y z
N MET A 1 14.70 12.54 -47.50
CA MET A 1 13.23 12.73 -47.66
C MET A 1 12.64 12.95 -46.25
N ALA A 2 11.64 13.81 -46.10
CA ALA A 2 10.99 13.96 -44.79
C ALA A 2 10.31 12.64 -44.43
N ILE A 3 10.63 12.09 -43.28
CA ILE A 3 10.00 10.87 -42.78
C ILE A 3 8.54 11.19 -42.37
N GLU A 4 7.62 10.25 -42.58
CA GLU A 4 6.28 10.36 -42.05
C GLU A 4 6.29 10.38 -40.53
N ARG A 5 5.31 11.05 -39.93
CA ARG A 5 5.17 11.09 -38.46
C ARG A 5 4.87 9.69 -37.94
N TYR A 6 5.35 9.38 -36.75
CA TYR A 6 4.94 8.15 -36.04
C TYR A 6 3.42 8.11 -35.88
N ASN A 7 2.81 7.06 -36.37
CA ASN A 7 1.36 6.84 -36.29
C ASN A 7 1.05 5.71 -35.29
N PRO A 8 0.72 6.05 -34.04
CA PRO A 8 0.43 5.03 -33.03
C PRO A 8 -0.80 4.16 -33.38
N ARG A 9 -1.76 4.71 -34.14
CA ARG A 9 -3.00 3.97 -34.52
C ARG A 9 -2.72 2.76 -35.42
N ASP A 10 -1.63 2.80 -36.19
CA ASP A 10 -1.22 1.70 -37.06
C ASP A 10 -0.15 0.84 -36.40
N ALA A 11 0.83 1.47 -35.77
CA ALA A 11 1.98 0.77 -35.19
C ALA A 11 1.61 -0.06 -33.93
N GLU A 12 0.87 0.52 -32.98
CA GLU A 12 0.60 -0.12 -31.69
C GLU A 12 -0.22 -1.42 -31.83
N PRO A 13 -1.36 -1.47 -32.56
CA PRO A 13 -2.10 -2.72 -32.74
C PRO A 13 -1.30 -3.80 -33.46
N ARG A 14 -0.50 -3.41 -34.46
CA ARG A 14 0.35 -4.32 -35.21
C ARG A 14 1.40 -5.00 -34.34
N TRP A 15 2.10 -4.26 -33.48
CA TRP A 15 3.09 -4.83 -32.58
C TRP A 15 2.45 -5.67 -31.47
N GLN A 16 1.30 -5.24 -30.93
CA GLN A 16 0.54 -6.03 -29.97
C GLN A 16 0.10 -7.37 -30.56
N GLN A 17 -0.36 -7.37 -31.81
CA GLN A 17 -0.71 -8.60 -32.52
C GLN A 17 0.52 -9.50 -32.69
N LYS A 18 1.66 -8.94 -33.10
CA LYS A 18 2.92 -9.69 -33.29
C LYS A 18 3.39 -10.34 -31.98
N TRP A 19 3.40 -9.60 -30.87
CA TRP A 19 3.77 -10.14 -29.56
C TRP A 19 2.84 -11.30 -29.13
N ASN A 20 1.54 -11.20 -29.42
CA ASN A 20 0.57 -12.24 -29.09
C ASN A 20 0.76 -13.50 -29.95
N GLU A 21 0.97 -13.34 -31.27
CA GLU A 21 1.21 -14.44 -32.20
C GLU A 21 2.50 -15.20 -31.83
N ASP A 22 3.57 -14.50 -31.50
CA ASP A 22 4.85 -15.08 -31.12
C ASP A 22 4.89 -15.55 -29.66
N LYS A 23 3.82 -15.28 -28.86
CA LYS A 23 3.72 -15.63 -27.42
C LYS A 23 4.87 -15.09 -26.57
N VAL A 24 5.37 -13.88 -26.88
CA VAL A 24 6.57 -13.27 -26.29
C VAL A 24 6.52 -13.20 -24.76
N PHE A 25 5.34 -13.01 -24.20
CA PHE A 25 5.14 -12.78 -22.76
C PHE A 25 4.57 -13.99 -22.02
N VAL A 26 4.41 -15.12 -22.67
CA VAL A 26 3.97 -16.36 -22.01
C VAL A 26 5.10 -16.92 -21.17
N THR A 27 4.82 -17.22 -19.92
CA THR A 27 5.80 -17.71 -18.94
C THR A 27 5.83 -19.24 -18.91
N ASP A 28 7.02 -19.82 -19.03
CA ASP A 28 7.26 -21.25 -18.89
C ASP A 28 7.78 -21.56 -17.48
N ASN A 29 7.06 -22.37 -16.70
CA ASN A 29 7.45 -22.81 -15.38
C ASN A 29 8.68 -23.73 -15.39
N SER A 30 9.05 -24.30 -16.56
CA SER A 30 10.21 -25.19 -16.71
C SER A 30 11.49 -24.48 -17.19
N ASP A 31 11.41 -23.18 -17.47
CA ASP A 31 12.55 -22.38 -17.92
C ASP A 31 13.65 -22.32 -16.83
N PRO A 32 14.89 -22.72 -17.13
CA PRO A 32 15.96 -22.81 -16.13
C PRO A 32 16.57 -21.44 -15.74
N ARG A 33 16.19 -20.34 -16.41
CA ARG A 33 16.66 -19.01 -16.06
C ARG A 33 16.19 -18.62 -14.66
N GLU A 34 16.92 -17.73 -14.01
CA GLU A 34 16.51 -17.15 -12.73
C GLU A 34 15.12 -16.53 -12.86
N LYS A 35 14.24 -16.83 -11.92
CA LYS A 35 12.88 -16.33 -11.91
C LYS A 35 12.82 -14.86 -11.48
N TYR A 36 11.86 -14.15 -12.01
CA TYR A 36 11.46 -12.84 -11.48
C TYR A 36 9.94 -12.68 -11.57
N TYR A 37 9.29 -12.56 -10.43
CA TYR A 37 7.84 -12.42 -10.36
C TYR A 37 7.49 -10.96 -10.11
N VAL A 38 6.89 -10.30 -11.12
CA VAL A 38 6.32 -8.95 -11.03
C VAL A 38 4.82 -9.06 -10.92
N LEU A 39 4.23 -8.36 -9.97
CA LEU A 39 2.78 -8.38 -9.78
C LEU A 39 2.30 -7.01 -9.32
N GLU A 40 1.31 -6.48 -9.98
CA GLU A 40 0.51 -5.37 -9.51
C GLU A 40 -0.74 -5.86 -8.79
N MET A 41 -1.24 -5.07 -7.85
CA MET A 41 -2.55 -5.34 -7.27
C MET A 41 -3.59 -5.38 -8.40
N PHE A 42 -4.25 -6.53 -8.54
CA PHE A 42 -5.21 -6.74 -9.63
C PHE A 42 -6.46 -5.87 -9.46
N PRO A 43 -7.09 -5.45 -10.58
CA PRO A 43 -8.17 -4.49 -10.53
C PRO A 43 -9.50 -5.14 -10.16
N TYR A 44 -10.35 -4.34 -9.50
CA TYR A 44 -11.75 -4.63 -9.35
C TYR A 44 -12.52 -4.23 -10.64
N PRO A 45 -13.33 -5.12 -11.26
CA PRO A 45 -14.01 -4.83 -12.53
C PRO A 45 -15.22 -3.91 -12.34
N SER A 46 -14.97 -2.63 -12.07
CA SER A 46 -16.00 -1.62 -11.79
C SER A 46 -16.46 -0.79 -13.00
N GLY A 47 -16.19 -1.26 -14.21
CA GLY A 47 -16.57 -0.63 -15.48
C GLY A 47 -15.39 -0.34 -16.40
N ARG A 48 -14.75 0.82 -16.30
CA ARG A 48 -13.59 1.21 -17.14
C ARG A 48 -12.38 1.50 -16.27
N ILE A 49 -11.18 1.31 -16.82
CA ILE A 49 -9.95 1.76 -16.16
C ILE A 49 -9.86 3.30 -16.18
N HIS A 50 -9.00 3.86 -15.36
CA HIS A 50 -8.66 5.28 -15.32
C HIS A 50 -7.14 5.46 -15.31
N MET A 51 -6.66 6.71 -15.42
CA MET A 51 -5.21 6.98 -15.52
C MET A 51 -4.39 6.50 -14.33
N GLY A 52 -5.00 6.30 -13.16
CA GLY A 52 -4.34 5.64 -12.02
C GLY A 52 -3.99 4.18 -12.29
N HIS A 53 -4.86 3.43 -12.99
CA HIS A 53 -4.56 2.08 -13.46
C HIS A 53 -3.43 2.09 -14.51
N VAL A 54 -3.48 3.05 -15.46
CA VAL A 54 -2.41 3.21 -16.46
C VAL A 54 -1.05 3.37 -15.77
N ARG A 55 -0.99 4.21 -14.74
CA ARG A 55 0.26 4.44 -13.98
C ARG A 55 0.75 3.18 -13.28
N ASN A 56 -0.15 2.51 -12.54
CA ASN A 56 0.21 1.31 -11.78
C ASN A 56 0.77 0.21 -12.69
N TYR A 57 0.02 -0.11 -13.75
CA TYR A 57 0.39 -1.20 -14.66
C TYR A 57 1.56 -0.84 -15.58
N ALA A 58 1.72 0.44 -15.97
CA ALA A 58 2.89 0.87 -16.70
C ALA A 58 4.18 0.73 -15.88
N MET A 59 4.15 1.00 -14.57
CA MET A 59 5.31 0.81 -13.69
C MET A 59 5.74 -0.65 -13.61
N GLY A 60 4.79 -1.57 -13.38
CA GLY A 60 5.07 -3.00 -13.32
C GLY A 60 5.55 -3.53 -14.68
N ASP A 61 4.96 -3.06 -15.76
CA ASP A 61 5.38 -3.45 -17.11
C ASP A 61 6.81 -3.01 -17.45
N VAL A 62 7.23 -1.82 -16.99
CA VAL A 62 8.64 -1.39 -17.13
C VAL A 62 9.57 -2.37 -16.41
N VAL A 63 9.24 -2.76 -15.17
CA VAL A 63 10.02 -3.74 -14.41
C VAL A 63 10.06 -5.08 -15.12
N ALA A 64 8.91 -5.58 -15.57
CA ALA A 64 8.79 -6.87 -16.25
C ALA A 64 9.63 -6.92 -17.54
N ARG A 65 9.51 -5.90 -18.41
CA ARG A 65 10.29 -5.79 -19.64
C ARG A 65 11.78 -5.66 -19.39
N TYR A 66 12.16 -4.81 -18.43
CA TYR A 66 13.55 -4.63 -18.03
C TYR A 66 14.17 -5.94 -17.51
N LYS A 67 13.48 -6.65 -16.60
CA LYS A 67 13.99 -7.92 -16.07
C LYS A 67 14.06 -9.01 -17.14
N ARG A 68 13.08 -9.07 -18.05
CA ARG A 68 13.14 -9.98 -19.21
C ARG A 68 14.37 -9.71 -20.08
N ALA A 69 14.61 -8.44 -20.42
CA ALA A 69 15.82 -8.05 -21.19
C ALA A 69 17.11 -8.36 -20.43
N ARG A 70 17.09 -8.34 -19.08
CA ARG A 70 18.21 -8.77 -18.22
C ARG A 70 18.41 -10.30 -18.16
N GLY A 71 17.57 -11.07 -18.84
CA GLY A 71 17.71 -12.53 -18.97
C GLY A 71 16.96 -13.35 -17.90
N PHE A 72 16.08 -12.73 -17.11
CA PHE A 72 15.23 -13.47 -16.17
C PHE A 72 14.08 -14.19 -16.90
N ASN A 73 13.62 -15.30 -16.30
CA ASN A 73 12.31 -15.86 -16.59
C ASN A 73 11.28 -15.07 -15.80
N VAL A 74 10.46 -14.26 -16.48
CA VAL A 74 9.56 -13.29 -15.84
C VAL A 74 8.14 -13.80 -15.82
N LEU A 75 7.54 -13.89 -14.63
CA LEU A 75 6.10 -14.09 -14.43
C LEU A 75 5.44 -12.72 -14.19
N HIS A 76 4.55 -12.32 -15.10
CA HIS A 76 3.80 -11.07 -15.05
C HIS A 76 2.33 -11.33 -15.43
N PRO A 77 1.51 -11.85 -14.52
CA PRO A 77 0.14 -12.25 -14.78
C PRO A 77 -0.85 -11.11 -14.56
N MET A 78 -2.09 -11.30 -15.02
CA MET A 78 -3.23 -10.42 -14.78
C MET A 78 -4.49 -11.23 -14.48
N GLY A 79 -5.35 -10.70 -13.63
CA GLY A 79 -6.64 -11.24 -13.27
C GLY A 79 -7.55 -10.18 -12.66
N TRP A 80 -8.65 -10.63 -12.03
CA TRP A 80 -9.73 -9.75 -11.61
C TRP A 80 -10.16 -10.06 -10.18
N ASP A 81 -10.14 -9.06 -9.30
CA ASP A 81 -10.81 -9.12 -8.00
C ASP A 81 -12.30 -8.85 -8.22
N ALA A 82 -13.09 -9.89 -8.36
CA ALA A 82 -14.36 -9.81 -9.08
C ALA A 82 -15.61 -10.05 -8.21
N PHE A 83 -15.44 -10.46 -6.96
CA PHE A 83 -16.53 -10.53 -5.99
C PHE A 83 -16.75 -9.20 -5.26
N GLY A 84 -17.86 -9.06 -4.56
CA GLY A 84 -18.10 -7.99 -3.60
C GLY A 84 -19.27 -7.06 -3.91
N MET A 85 -19.54 -6.22 -2.94
CA MET A 85 -20.69 -5.30 -2.93
C MET A 85 -20.76 -4.31 -4.10
N PRO A 86 -19.67 -3.79 -4.70
CA PRO A 86 -19.83 -2.84 -5.81
C PRO A 86 -20.56 -3.44 -6.99
N ALA A 87 -20.25 -4.71 -7.33
CA ALA A 87 -20.94 -5.42 -8.40
C ALA A 87 -22.40 -5.69 -8.03
N GLU A 88 -22.67 -6.15 -6.80
CA GLU A 88 -24.01 -6.42 -6.33
C GLU A 88 -24.87 -5.14 -6.29
N ASN A 89 -24.36 -4.05 -5.75
CA ASN A 89 -25.08 -2.78 -5.69
C ASN A 89 -25.34 -2.19 -7.10
N ALA A 90 -24.34 -2.22 -7.99
CA ALA A 90 -24.51 -1.75 -9.37
C ALA A 90 -25.50 -2.63 -10.15
N ALA A 91 -25.48 -3.92 -9.92
CA ALA A 91 -26.42 -4.86 -10.52
C ALA A 91 -27.85 -4.60 -10.05
N MET A 92 -28.05 -4.35 -8.75
CA MET A 92 -29.36 -3.94 -8.21
C MET A 92 -29.86 -2.64 -8.83
N GLN A 93 -29.00 -1.61 -8.91
CA GLN A 93 -29.33 -0.32 -9.50
C GLN A 93 -29.71 -0.41 -10.98
N ASN A 94 -28.99 -1.25 -11.74
CA ASN A 94 -29.20 -1.45 -13.18
C ASN A 94 -30.18 -2.57 -13.52
N LYS A 95 -30.71 -3.28 -12.49
CA LYS A 95 -31.63 -4.42 -12.63
C LYS A 95 -31.05 -5.54 -13.51
N VAL A 96 -29.79 -5.85 -13.31
CA VAL A 96 -29.07 -6.95 -13.98
C VAL A 96 -28.49 -7.91 -12.95
N HIS A 97 -28.11 -9.10 -13.36
CA HIS A 97 -27.45 -10.05 -12.46
C HIS A 97 -25.98 -9.62 -12.18
N PRO A 98 -25.46 -9.70 -10.94
CA PRO A 98 -24.07 -9.30 -10.63
C PRO A 98 -23.02 -10.02 -11.48
N LYS A 99 -23.22 -11.29 -11.78
CA LYS A 99 -22.38 -12.10 -12.64
C LYS A 99 -22.23 -11.48 -14.04
N ASP A 100 -23.35 -11.17 -14.70
CA ASP A 100 -23.36 -10.63 -16.06
C ASP A 100 -22.69 -9.24 -16.09
N TRP A 101 -23.01 -8.39 -15.11
CA TRP A 101 -22.40 -7.08 -14.96
C TRP A 101 -20.88 -7.19 -14.79
N THR A 102 -20.42 -8.12 -13.93
CA THR A 102 -19.01 -8.33 -13.63
C THR A 102 -18.24 -8.78 -14.87
N TYR A 103 -18.73 -9.82 -15.58
CA TYR A 103 -18.05 -10.33 -16.78
C TYR A 103 -18.06 -9.33 -17.94
N GLN A 104 -19.11 -8.52 -18.08
CA GLN A 104 -19.13 -7.43 -19.06
C GLN A 104 -18.05 -6.39 -18.78
N ASN A 105 -17.88 -6.01 -17.50
CA ASN A 105 -16.84 -5.08 -17.09
C ASN A 105 -15.43 -5.67 -17.26
N ILE A 106 -15.24 -6.96 -16.95
CA ILE A 106 -13.98 -7.66 -17.22
C ILE A 106 -13.64 -7.59 -18.70
N ALA A 107 -14.59 -7.87 -19.58
CA ALA A 107 -14.37 -7.82 -21.03
C ALA A 107 -13.94 -6.42 -21.50
N THR A 108 -14.61 -5.37 -20.99
CA THR A 108 -14.29 -3.98 -21.30
C THR A 108 -12.88 -3.62 -20.81
N MET A 109 -12.58 -3.83 -19.52
CA MET A 109 -11.29 -3.49 -18.93
C MET A 109 -10.13 -4.30 -19.50
N ARG A 110 -10.37 -5.58 -19.86
CA ARG A 110 -9.40 -6.42 -20.57
C ARG A 110 -9.02 -5.80 -21.91
N GLY A 111 -10.01 -5.34 -22.69
CA GLY A 111 -9.77 -4.63 -23.94
C GLY A 111 -8.89 -3.39 -23.74
N GLN A 112 -9.20 -2.59 -22.73
CA GLN A 112 -8.45 -1.39 -22.39
C GLN A 112 -7.00 -1.70 -21.92
N LEU A 113 -6.80 -2.74 -21.10
CA LEU A 113 -5.45 -3.15 -20.67
C LEU A 113 -4.63 -3.69 -21.84
N LYS A 114 -5.25 -4.44 -22.76
CA LYS A 114 -4.57 -4.92 -23.96
C LYS A 114 -4.13 -3.78 -24.87
N SER A 115 -4.96 -2.73 -25.02
CA SER A 115 -4.60 -1.57 -25.85
C SER A 115 -3.41 -0.77 -25.31
N MET A 116 -3.05 -0.93 -24.02
CA MET A 116 -1.86 -0.34 -23.42
C MET A 116 -0.56 -1.05 -23.81
N GLY A 117 -0.63 -2.22 -24.46
CA GLY A 117 0.55 -3.00 -24.88
C GLY A 117 1.39 -3.52 -23.72
N LEU A 118 0.76 -3.93 -22.62
CA LEU A 118 1.44 -4.49 -21.45
C LEU A 118 1.98 -5.90 -21.71
N SER A 119 3.13 -6.24 -21.15
CA SER A 119 3.79 -7.55 -21.27
C SER A 119 3.21 -8.58 -20.29
N LEU A 120 1.89 -8.70 -20.28
CA LEU A 120 1.15 -9.58 -19.38
C LEU A 120 1.00 -11.00 -19.97
N ASP A 121 1.15 -12.00 -19.13
CA ASP A 121 0.82 -13.39 -19.47
C ASP A 121 -0.67 -13.66 -19.28
N TRP A 122 -1.46 -13.38 -20.32
CA TRP A 122 -2.91 -13.60 -20.34
C TRP A 122 -3.33 -15.08 -20.29
N THR A 123 -2.41 -16.02 -20.46
CA THR A 123 -2.73 -17.46 -20.32
C THR A 123 -3.02 -17.86 -18.88
N ARG A 124 -2.64 -17.00 -17.92
CA ARG A 124 -2.85 -17.21 -16.48
C ARG A 124 -4.01 -16.40 -15.91
N GLU A 125 -4.79 -15.76 -16.79
CA GLU A 125 -5.93 -14.94 -16.39
C GLU A 125 -7.01 -15.75 -15.68
N PHE A 126 -7.52 -15.21 -14.58
CA PHE A 126 -8.74 -15.66 -13.91
C PHE A 126 -9.46 -14.51 -13.22
N ALA A 127 -10.71 -14.71 -12.85
CA ALA A 127 -11.46 -13.85 -11.95
C ALA A 127 -11.73 -14.56 -10.62
N THR A 128 -11.68 -13.85 -9.50
CA THR A 128 -11.95 -14.47 -8.18
C THR A 128 -13.38 -15.03 -8.08
N CYS A 129 -14.31 -14.54 -8.92
CA CYS A 129 -15.67 -15.07 -9.01
C CYS A 129 -15.80 -16.30 -9.93
N ASP A 130 -14.73 -16.73 -10.61
CA ASP A 130 -14.75 -17.97 -11.37
C ASP A 130 -14.91 -19.16 -10.43
N VAL A 131 -15.76 -20.12 -10.84
CA VAL A 131 -16.04 -21.32 -10.04
C VAL A 131 -14.76 -22.10 -9.75
N GLU A 132 -13.85 -22.16 -10.71
CA GLU A 132 -12.54 -22.80 -10.58
C GLU A 132 -11.66 -22.12 -9.52
N TYR A 133 -11.73 -20.79 -9.38
CA TYR A 133 -10.99 -20.05 -8.36
C TYR A 133 -11.59 -20.28 -6.97
N TYR A 134 -12.87 -19.95 -6.78
CA TYR A 134 -13.45 -20.02 -5.44
C TYR A 134 -13.66 -21.45 -4.95
N HIS A 135 -13.73 -22.46 -5.85
CA HIS A 135 -13.63 -23.86 -5.48
C HIS A 135 -12.35 -24.14 -4.66
N ARG A 136 -11.21 -23.65 -5.15
CA ARG A 136 -9.91 -23.85 -4.48
C ARG A 136 -9.82 -23.04 -3.19
N GLN A 137 -10.43 -21.87 -3.15
CA GLN A 137 -10.56 -21.09 -1.92
C GLN A 137 -11.39 -21.79 -0.86
N GLN A 138 -12.49 -22.43 -1.25
CA GLN A 138 -13.28 -23.25 -0.35
C GLN A 138 -12.50 -24.45 0.19
N ALA A 139 -11.66 -25.08 -0.65
CA ALA A 139 -10.77 -26.14 -0.21
C ALA A 139 -9.76 -25.66 0.84
N LEU A 140 -9.14 -24.47 0.61
CA LEU A 140 -8.25 -23.84 1.60
C LEU A 140 -8.97 -23.55 2.92
N PHE A 141 -10.21 -23.04 2.86
CA PHE A 141 -11.00 -22.79 4.06
C PHE A 141 -11.23 -24.09 4.87
N VAL A 142 -11.52 -25.20 4.21
CA VAL A 142 -11.68 -26.51 4.88
C VAL A 142 -10.35 -26.95 5.51
N ASP A 143 -9.22 -26.80 4.79
CA ASP A 143 -7.88 -27.10 5.35
C ASP A 143 -7.57 -26.25 6.59
N PHE A 144 -7.87 -24.96 6.55
CA PHE A 144 -7.69 -24.07 7.69
C PHE A 144 -8.61 -24.43 8.86
N MET A 145 -9.85 -24.85 8.57
CA MET A 145 -10.77 -25.31 9.60
C MET A 145 -10.28 -26.61 10.28
N GLU A 146 -9.75 -27.56 9.51
CA GLU A 146 -9.14 -28.80 10.03
C GLU A 146 -7.92 -28.52 10.92
N LYS A 147 -7.16 -27.46 10.62
CA LYS A 147 -6.03 -26.99 11.44
C LYS A 147 -6.43 -26.15 12.65
N GLY A 148 -7.72 -25.81 12.80
CA GLY A 148 -8.21 -24.98 13.89
C GLY A 148 -7.93 -23.50 13.72
N LEU A 149 -7.53 -23.06 12.51
CA LEU A 149 -7.32 -21.64 12.16
C LEU A 149 -8.63 -20.89 11.88
N VAL A 150 -9.74 -21.61 11.77
CA VAL A 150 -11.10 -21.08 11.57
C VAL A 150 -11.98 -21.48 12.73
N TYR A 151 -12.76 -20.54 13.24
CA TYR A 151 -13.74 -20.82 14.28
C TYR A 151 -14.98 -19.93 14.13
N ARG A 152 -16.05 -20.30 14.83
CA ARG A 152 -17.32 -19.61 14.80
C ARG A 152 -17.73 -19.22 16.22
N LYS A 153 -18.10 -17.97 16.43
CA LYS A 153 -18.63 -17.50 17.72
C LYS A 153 -19.65 -16.40 17.55
N GLN A 154 -20.51 -16.21 18.56
CA GLN A 154 -21.30 -15.00 18.71
C GLN A 154 -20.38 -13.86 19.13
N SER A 155 -20.44 -12.74 18.43
CA SER A 155 -19.59 -11.59 18.67
C SER A 155 -20.33 -10.31 18.34
N LYS A 156 -19.98 -9.23 19.02
CA LYS A 156 -20.35 -7.88 18.56
C LYS A 156 -19.58 -7.59 17.28
N VAL A 157 -20.28 -7.16 16.27
CA VAL A 157 -19.75 -6.88 14.95
C VAL A 157 -20.14 -5.47 14.51
N ASN A 158 -19.31 -4.89 13.66
CA ASN A 158 -19.60 -3.62 13.01
C ASN A 158 -20.60 -3.87 11.87
N TRP A 159 -21.80 -3.41 12.02
CA TRP A 159 -22.86 -3.53 11.03
C TRP A 159 -23.03 -2.23 10.25
N ASP A 160 -22.96 -2.32 8.94
CA ASP A 160 -23.28 -1.21 8.06
C ASP A 160 -24.78 -1.21 7.73
N PRO A 161 -25.55 -0.19 8.19
CA PRO A 161 -27.00 -0.18 7.99
C PRO A 161 -27.41 0.18 6.55
N VAL A 162 -26.51 0.76 5.74
CA VAL A 162 -26.75 1.09 4.33
C VAL A 162 -26.42 -0.11 3.44
N ASP A 163 -25.28 -0.71 3.69
CA ASP A 163 -24.81 -1.86 2.93
C ASP A 163 -25.41 -3.18 3.44
N HIS A 164 -26.10 -3.18 4.59
CA HIS A 164 -26.71 -4.34 5.23
C HIS A 164 -25.76 -5.55 5.38
N THR A 165 -24.55 -5.28 5.86
CA THR A 165 -23.52 -6.30 6.05
C THR A 165 -22.59 -5.97 7.21
N VAL A 166 -21.88 -6.99 7.68
CA VAL A 166 -20.80 -6.85 8.67
C VAL A 166 -19.55 -6.30 7.99
N LEU A 167 -18.87 -5.41 8.70
CA LEU A 167 -17.56 -4.88 8.32
C LEU A 167 -16.47 -5.40 9.26
N ALA A 168 -15.32 -5.76 8.73
CA ALA A 168 -14.13 -5.99 9.54
C ALA A 168 -13.68 -4.68 10.23
N ASN A 169 -12.92 -4.77 11.32
CA ASN A 169 -12.47 -3.59 12.05
C ASN A 169 -11.69 -2.63 11.16
N GLU A 170 -10.91 -3.17 10.24
CA GLU A 170 -10.09 -2.43 9.28
C GLU A 170 -10.92 -1.69 8.23
N GLN A 171 -12.19 -2.06 8.08
CA GLN A 171 -13.15 -1.44 7.16
C GLN A 171 -13.98 -0.33 7.81
N VAL A 172 -13.71 -0.01 9.08
CA VAL A 172 -14.36 1.08 9.81
C VAL A 172 -13.37 2.23 10.00
N ILE A 173 -13.68 3.39 9.42
CA ILE A 173 -12.86 4.60 9.49
C ILE A 173 -13.68 5.68 10.20
N ASP A 174 -13.17 6.19 11.32
CA ASP A 174 -13.85 7.21 12.13
C ASP A 174 -15.31 6.85 12.50
N GLY A 175 -15.53 5.56 12.83
CA GLY A 175 -16.86 5.03 13.19
C GLY A 175 -17.82 4.88 12.00
N ARG A 176 -17.32 5.02 10.77
CA ARG A 176 -18.11 4.91 9.55
C ARG A 176 -17.61 3.78 8.67
N GLY A 177 -18.53 3.17 7.95
CA GLY A 177 -18.18 2.22 6.90
C GLY A 177 -17.31 2.87 5.83
N TRP A 178 -16.16 2.28 5.54
CA TRP A 178 -15.14 2.81 4.61
C TRP A 178 -15.67 3.10 3.20
N ARG A 179 -16.76 2.44 2.83
CA ARG A 179 -17.40 2.55 1.52
C ARG A 179 -18.68 3.37 1.57
N SER A 180 -19.64 3.01 2.44
CA SER A 180 -20.95 3.64 2.54
C SER A 180 -20.87 5.04 3.15
N GLY A 181 -19.87 5.30 4.00
CA GLY A 181 -19.80 6.49 4.86
C GLY A 181 -20.87 6.53 5.96
N ALA A 182 -21.71 5.50 6.07
CA ALA A 182 -22.73 5.41 7.10
C ALA A 182 -22.11 5.17 8.48
N LEU A 183 -22.75 5.69 9.54
CA LEU A 183 -22.38 5.35 10.90
C LEU A 183 -22.62 3.85 11.13
N VAL A 184 -21.59 3.19 11.63
CA VAL A 184 -21.62 1.75 11.91
C VAL A 184 -22.40 1.49 13.18
N GLU A 185 -23.27 0.47 13.15
CA GLU A 185 -24.00 -0.03 14.31
C GLU A 185 -23.29 -1.24 14.91
N GLN A 186 -23.36 -1.39 16.23
CA GLN A 186 -22.92 -2.63 16.89
C GLN A 186 -24.07 -3.64 16.95
N ARG A 187 -23.86 -4.84 16.40
CA ARG A 187 -24.84 -5.95 16.47
C ARG A 187 -24.19 -7.22 16.99
N GLU A 188 -24.94 -8.04 17.71
CA GLU A 188 -24.47 -9.37 18.08
C GLU A 188 -24.90 -10.38 17.01
N LEU A 189 -23.93 -10.93 16.30
CA LEU A 189 -24.15 -11.96 15.29
C LEU A 189 -23.17 -13.11 15.48
N THR A 190 -23.59 -14.31 15.10
CA THR A 190 -22.69 -15.45 15.04
C THR A 190 -21.91 -15.38 13.72
N GLN A 191 -20.59 -15.31 13.81
CA GLN A 191 -19.68 -15.03 12.68
C GLN A 191 -18.54 -16.04 12.62
N TRP A 192 -17.97 -16.21 11.44
CA TRP A 192 -16.74 -16.93 11.19
C TRP A 192 -15.54 -16.03 11.31
N PHE A 193 -14.45 -16.55 11.89
CA PHE A 193 -13.20 -15.83 12.10
C PHE A 193 -12.01 -16.67 11.68
N PHE A 194 -11.01 -15.99 11.10
CA PHE A 194 -9.65 -16.51 11.00
C PHE A 194 -8.83 -16.08 12.22
N ARG A 195 -8.02 -17.01 12.78
CA ARG A 195 -7.14 -16.77 13.95
C ARG A 195 -5.86 -16.06 13.56
N ILE A 196 -5.95 -14.86 12.99
CA ILE A 196 -4.79 -14.06 12.66
C ILE A 196 -3.98 -13.69 13.90
N THR A 197 -4.61 -13.61 15.06
CA THR A 197 -3.96 -13.26 16.32
C THR A 197 -2.96 -14.31 16.79
N ASP A 198 -3.12 -15.58 16.41
CA ASP A 198 -2.15 -16.65 16.72
C ASP A 198 -0.76 -16.37 16.07
N PHE A 199 -0.73 -15.56 15.04
CA PHE A 199 0.48 -15.16 14.31
C PHE A 199 0.97 -13.73 14.64
N SER A 200 0.37 -13.04 15.63
CA SER A 200 0.67 -11.63 15.93
C SER A 200 2.15 -11.37 16.13
N GLN A 201 2.85 -12.20 16.92
CA GLN A 201 4.28 -12.03 17.19
C GLN A 201 5.11 -12.32 15.93
N ASP A 202 4.83 -13.42 15.22
CA ASP A 202 5.56 -13.78 13.99
C ASP A 202 5.34 -12.75 12.87
N LEU A 203 4.12 -12.21 12.72
CA LEU A 203 3.82 -11.12 11.80
C LEU A 203 4.60 -9.84 12.15
N LEU A 204 4.80 -9.57 13.44
CA LEU A 204 5.55 -8.42 13.91
C LEU A 204 7.06 -8.59 13.68
N ASP A 205 7.62 -9.73 14.07
CA ASP A 205 9.05 -10.02 13.99
C ASP A 205 9.54 -10.03 12.54
N GLU A 206 8.76 -10.62 11.65
CA GLU A 206 9.11 -10.68 10.22
C GLU A 206 9.07 -9.32 9.51
N LEU A 207 8.47 -8.27 10.10
CA LEU A 207 8.55 -6.91 9.52
C LEU A 207 10.00 -6.41 9.41
N ASP A 208 10.89 -6.86 10.30
CA ASP A 208 12.29 -6.46 10.30
C ASP A 208 13.08 -7.12 9.16
N THR A 209 12.55 -8.19 8.56
CA THR A 209 13.13 -8.86 7.40
C THR A 209 12.69 -8.26 6.05
N LEU A 210 11.64 -7.45 6.06
CA LEU A 210 11.05 -6.83 4.87
C LEU A 210 11.77 -5.50 4.50
N ASP A 211 13.08 -5.57 4.28
CA ASP A 211 13.96 -4.43 4.00
C ASP A 211 13.65 -3.71 2.67
N GLN A 212 13.00 -4.40 1.71
CA GLN A 212 12.55 -3.86 0.42
C GLN A 212 11.10 -3.34 0.47
N TRP A 213 10.53 -3.22 1.66
CA TRP A 213 9.22 -2.60 1.87
C TRP A 213 9.38 -1.14 2.32
N PRO A 214 8.48 -0.23 1.91
CA PRO A 214 8.46 1.14 2.43
C PRO A 214 8.37 1.16 3.96
N GLU A 215 9.23 1.93 4.61
CA GLU A 215 9.25 2.06 6.08
C GLU A 215 7.88 2.47 6.64
N LYS A 216 7.18 3.37 5.94
CA LYS A 216 5.84 3.82 6.32
C LYS A 216 4.84 2.64 6.41
N VAL A 217 4.88 1.70 5.47
CA VAL A 217 3.98 0.53 5.48
C VAL A 217 4.33 -0.40 6.63
N ARG A 218 5.62 -0.67 6.87
CA ARG A 218 6.07 -1.49 8.01
C ARG A 218 5.64 -0.86 9.34
N LEU A 219 5.78 0.45 9.48
CA LEU A 219 5.34 1.19 10.67
C LEU A 219 3.82 1.13 10.85
N MET A 220 3.04 1.27 9.78
CA MET A 220 1.58 1.15 9.84
C MET A 220 1.17 -0.25 10.33
N GLN A 221 1.77 -1.33 9.83
CA GLN A 221 1.49 -2.68 10.28
C GLN A 221 1.95 -2.92 11.72
N LYS A 222 3.15 -2.46 12.10
CA LYS A 222 3.65 -2.53 13.48
C LYS A 222 2.68 -1.88 14.47
N ASN A 223 2.21 -0.68 14.14
CA ASN A 223 1.26 0.05 14.97
C ASN A 223 -0.11 -0.64 15.02
N TRP A 224 -0.55 -1.25 13.91
CA TRP A 224 -1.82 -1.96 13.85
C TRP A 224 -1.79 -3.26 14.66
N ILE A 225 -0.73 -4.05 14.53
CA ILE A 225 -0.51 -5.25 15.36
C ILE A 225 -0.44 -4.85 16.84
N GLY A 226 0.23 -3.74 17.14
CA GLY A 226 0.16 -3.05 18.43
C GLY A 226 0.55 -3.93 19.60
N ARG A 227 1.76 -4.52 19.57
CA ARG A 227 2.32 -5.25 20.70
C ARG A 227 2.54 -4.32 21.89
N SER A 228 1.99 -4.68 23.00
CA SER A 228 2.23 -4.00 24.28
C SER A 228 2.68 -5.03 25.33
N GLU A 229 3.65 -4.62 26.16
CA GLU A 229 4.09 -5.40 27.31
C GLU A 229 3.67 -4.66 28.58
N GLY A 230 3.09 -5.40 29.51
CA GLY A 230 2.54 -4.81 30.70
C GLY A 230 2.33 -5.81 31.82
N LEU A 231 1.54 -5.41 32.79
CA LEU A 231 1.23 -6.17 33.97
C LEU A 231 -0.28 -6.41 34.04
N SER A 232 -0.68 -7.67 34.14
CA SER A 232 -2.02 -8.06 34.55
C SER A 232 -2.05 -8.05 36.09
N LEU A 233 -2.86 -7.18 36.68
CA LEU A 233 -2.84 -6.87 38.11
C LEU A 233 -4.22 -7.04 38.73
N ARG A 234 -4.31 -7.81 39.80
CA ARG A 234 -5.55 -8.06 40.55
C ARG A 234 -5.69 -7.08 41.71
N TRP A 235 -6.80 -6.35 41.74
CA TRP A 235 -7.14 -5.38 42.79
C TRP A 235 -8.22 -6.00 43.68
N GLN A 236 -7.90 -6.19 44.94
CA GLN A 236 -8.84 -6.75 45.91
C GLN A 236 -10.02 -5.79 46.14
N THR A 237 -11.25 -6.31 46.05
CA THR A 237 -12.44 -5.54 46.37
C THR A 237 -12.64 -5.43 47.86
N VAL A 238 -13.20 -4.30 48.34
CA VAL A 238 -13.52 -4.07 49.74
C VAL A 238 -14.82 -4.83 50.09
N ALA A 239 -14.77 -5.70 51.08
CA ALA A 239 -15.91 -6.50 51.51
C ALA A 239 -17.10 -5.62 51.91
N GLY A 240 -18.31 -5.99 51.49
CA GLY A 240 -19.53 -5.24 51.75
C GLY A 240 -19.81 -4.09 50.78
N THR A 241 -18.87 -3.74 49.88
CA THR A 241 -19.09 -2.75 48.79
C THR A 241 -19.38 -3.40 47.43
N VAL A 242 -19.20 -4.71 47.30
CA VAL A 242 -19.28 -5.45 46.05
C VAL A 242 -20.27 -6.62 46.15
N PRO A 243 -20.96 -7.03 45.07
CA PRO A 243 -21.78 -8.23 45.04
C PRO A 243 -20.95 -9.50 45.31
N GLU A 244 -21.63 -10.55 45.84
CA GLU A 244 -21.02 -11.85 46.08
C GLU A 244 -20.44 -12.42 44.76
N GLY A 245 -19.24 -13.01 44.80
CA GLY A 245 -18.57 -13.59 43.65
C GLY A 245 -17.49 -12.70 42.98
N PHE A 246 -17.39 -11.42 43.38
CA PHE A 246 -16.38 -10.51 42.85
C PHE A 246 -15.35 -10.13 43.91
N SER A 247 -14.45 -11.02 44.23
CA SER A 247 -13.40 -10.80 45.26
C SER A 247 -12.27 -9.89 44.79
N ASP A 248 -12.08 -9.74 43.49
CA ASP A 248 -11.07 -8.87 42.88
C ASP A 248 -11.48 -8.38 41.48
N ILE A 249 -10.84 -7.32 41.02
CA ILE A 249 -10.93 -6.78 39.66
C ILE A 249 -9.55 -6.89 39.04
N THR A 250 -9.45 -7.55 37.88
CA THR A 250 -8.18 -7.66 37.14
C THR A 250 -8.05 -6.52 36.14
N VAL A 251 -6.95 -5.77 36.23
CA VAL A 251 -6.59 -4.66 35.36
C VAL A 251 -5.33 -5.02 34.56
N TYR A 252 -5.30 -4.68 33.29
CA TYR A 252 -4.08 -4.70 32.50
C TYR A 252 -3.54 -3.28 32.34
N THR A 253 -2.25 -3.10 32.64
CA THR A 253 -1.56 -1.81 32.50
C THR A 253 -0.20 -1.95 31.84
N THR A 254 0.14 -1.00 30.96
CA THR A 254 1.50 -0.84 30.40
C THR A 254 2.37 0.09 31.24
N ARG A 255 1.78 0.73 32.27
CA ARG A 255 2.47 1.69 33.16
C ARG A 255 2.27 1.32 34.64
N PRO A 256 2.73 0.13 35.08
CA PRO A 256 2.64 -0.26 36.47
C PRO A 256 3.50 0.65 37.40
N ASP A 257 4.51 1.33 36.85
CA ASP A 257 5.31 2.36 37.53
C ASP A 257 4.44 3.49 38.11
N THR A 258 3.30 3.81 37.49
CA THR A 258 2.42 4.91 37.91
C THR A 258 1.36 4.54 38.94
N LEU A 259 1.40 3.34 39.50
CA LEU A 259 0.41 2.86 40.49
C LEU A 259 0.17 3.80 41.65
N PHE A 260 1.21 4.48 42.20
CA PHE A 260 1.05 5.46 43.27
C PHE A 260 0.31 6.74 42.86
N GLY A 261 0.04 6.93 41.58
CA GLY A 261 -0.83 7.99 41.05
C GLY A 261 -2.28 7.54 40.81
N ALA A 262 -2.63 6.30 41.16
CA ALA A 262 -3.97 5.79 40.99
C ALA A 262 -5.00 6.59 41.79
N SER A 263 -6.07 7.07 41.15
CA SER A 263 -7.12 7.81 41.85
C SER A 263 -8.47 7.14 41.76
N PHE A 264 -8.67 6.23 40.82
CA PHE A 264 -9.88 5.44 40.65
C PHE A 264 -9.59 4.18 39.83
N LEU A 265 -10.52 3.19 39.88
CA LEU A 265 -10.63 2.18 38.84
C LEU A 265 -11.83 2.51 37.96
N ALA A 266 -11.71 2.16 36.67
CA ALA A 266 -12.85 2.23 35.74
C ALA A 266 -13.03 0.89 35.03
N ILE A 267 -14.30 0.48 34.92
CA ILE A 267 -14.70 -0.75 34.20
C ILE A 267 -15.61 -0.42 33.01
N ALA A 268 -15.56 -1.25 32.01
CA ALA A 268 -16.40 -1.14 30.83
C ALA A 268 -17.89 -1.40 31.16
N ALA A 269 -18.80 -0.79 30.41
CA ALA A 269 -20.25 -1.01 30.56
C ALA A 269 -20.66 -2.50 30.38
N ASP A 270 -19.86 -3.28 29.64
CA ASP A 270 -20.08 -4.71 29.43
C ASP A 270 -19.28 -5.62 30.37
N HIS A 271 -18.54 -5.05 31.29
CA HIS A 271 -17.80 -5.83 32.31
C HIS A 271 -18.79 -6.66 33.17
N PRO A 272 -18.48 -7.93 33.54
CA PRO A 272 -19.37 -8.77 34.35
C PRO A 272 -19.87 -8.10 35.62
N LEU A 273 -19.00 -7.38 36.32
CA LEU A 273 -19.39 -6.61 37.50
C LEU A 273 -20.40 -5.49 37.17
N ALA A 274 -20.23 -4.77 36.08
CA ALA A 274 -21.14 -3.70 35.64
C ALA A 274 -22.53 -4.28 35.29
N LYS A 275 -22.58 -5.45 34.68
CA LYS A 275 -23.84 -6.17 34.40
C LYS A 275 -24.59 -6.54 35.68
N GLU A 276 -23.91 -7.16 36.64
CA GLU A 276 -24.47 -7.55 37.92
C GLU A 276 -24.99 -6.32 38.71
N LEU A 277 -24.24 -5.22 38.68
CA LEU A 277 -24.64 -3.95 39.32
C LEU A 277 -25.84 -3.29 38.62
N SER A 278 -25.94 -3.42 37.30
CA SER A 278 -27.04 -2.87 36.49
C SER A 278 -28.38 -3.54 36.84
N GLU A 279 -28.39 -4.81 37.23
CA GLU A 279 -29.59 -5.52 37.66
C GLU A 279 -30.20 -4.93 38.95
N LYS A 280 -29.36 -4.35 39.78
CA LYS A 280 -29.72 -3.84 41.11
C LYS A 280 -29.82 -2.32 41.18
N ASN A 281 -29.23 -1.59 40.21
CA ASN A 281 -29.18 -0.14 40.19
C ASN A 281 -29.58 0.43 38.81
N PRO A 282 -30.81 0.99 38.71
CA PRO A 282 -31.31 1.54 37.44
C PRO A 282 -30.42 2.66 36.84
N ALA A 283 -29.75 3.46 37.66
CA ALA A 283 -28.90 4.53 37.17
C ALA A 283 -27.62 3.96 36.48
N ILE A 284 -27.05 2.86 37.01
CA ILE A 284 -25.96 2.15 36.38
C ILE A 284 -26.42 1.51 35.07
N ALA A 285 -27.61 0.92 35.06
CA ALA A 285 -28.20 0.33 33.87
C ALA A 285 -28.35 1.37 32.74
N GLU A 286 -28.93 2.52 33.03
CA GLU A 286 -29.16 3.61 32.09
C GLU A 286 -27.83 4.12 31.52
N PHE A 287 -26.80 4.31 32.35
CA PHE A 287 -25.50 4.74 31.93
C PHE A 287 -24.76 3.70 31.05
N CYS A 288 -24.89 2.43 31.41
CA CYS A 288 -24.36 1.35 30.56
C CYS A 288 -25.02 1.32 29.18
N ASP A 289 -26.35 1.56 29.11
CA ASP A 289 -27.07 1.67 27.86
C ASP A 289 -26.67 2.94 27.05
N GLU A 290 -26.38 4.05 27.72
CA GLU A 290 -25.80 5.23 27.10
C GLU A 290 -24.44 4.90 26.45
N CYS A 291 -23.55 4.25 27.19
CA CYS A 291 -22.24 3.83 26.68
C CYS A 291 -22.36 2.91 25.45
N ARG A 292 -23.28 1.96 25.45
CA ARG A 292 -23.52 1.05 24.32
C ARG A 292 -24.01 1.77 23.06
N ARG A 293 -24.79 2.84 23.21
CA ARG A 293 -25.32 3.64 22.08
C ARG A 293 -24.28 4.56 21.42
N HIS A 294 -23.27 5.01 22.16
CA HIS A 294 -22.27 5.97 21.64
C HIS A 294 -21.18 5.35 20.76
N GLY A 295 -21.18 4.03 20.55
CA GLY A 295 -20.23 3.31 19.70
C GLY A 295 -18.87 3.09 20.37
N THR A 296 -18.15 2.10 19.87
CA THR A 296 -16.86 1.63 20.43
C THR A 296 -15.66 1.98 19.57
N SER A 297 -15.78 2.91 18.59
CA SER A 297 -14.60 3.32 17.81
C SER A 297 -13.65 4.13 18.68
N LEU A 298 -12.37 3.76 18.67
CA LEU A 298 -11.32 4.47 19.42
C LEU A 298 -11.32 5.98 19.12
N ALA A 299 -11.50 6.38 17.86
CA ALA A 299 -11.53 7.78 17.46
C ALA A 299 -12.72 8.56 18.04
N ALA A 300 -13.93 7.94 18.11
CA ALA A 300 -15.08 8.56 18.74
C ALA A 300 -14.89 8.67 20.26
N LEU A 301 -14.22 7.70 20.87
CA LEU A 301 -13.92 7.70 22.31
C LEU A 301 -12.82 8.72 22.68
N GLU A 302 -11.85 8.95 21.79
CA GLU A 302 -10.79 9.96 22.02
C GLU A 302 -11.34 11.38 22.04
N THR A 303 -12.31 11.68 21.21
CA THR A 303 -12.91 13.02 21.06
C THR A 303 -14.11 13.27 21.95
N ALA A 304 -14.77 12.21 22.46
CA ALA A 304 -15.94 12.32 23.32
C ALA A 304 -15.60 12.82 24.73
N GLU A 305 -16.53 13.55 25.34
CA GLU A 305 -16.48 13.94 26.75
C GLU A 305 -16.36 12.67 27.64
N LYS A 306 -15.39 12.67 28.56
CA LYS A 306 -15.18 11.54 29.48
C LYS A 306 -16.25 11.55 30.58
N LYS A 307 -17.05 10.49 30.61
CA LYS A 307 -18.16 10.32 31.53
C LYS A 307 -18.07 8.99 32.27
N GLY A 308 -18.58 8.95 33.49
CA GLY A 308 -18.69 7.74 34.30
C GLY A 308 -19.72 7.86 35.40
N ILE A 309 -20.08 6.72 35.97
CA ILE A 309 -20.93 6.63 37.15
C ILE A 309 -20.21 5.88 38.27
N ASP A 310 -20.23 6.43 39.48
CA ASP A 310 -19.68 5.73 40.66
C ASP A 310 -20.55 4.53 40.96
N THR A 311 -19.94 3.37 41.09
CA THR A 311 -20.62 2.11 41.37
C THR A 311 -20.88 1.89 42.85
N GLY A 312 -20.27 2.67 43.75
CA GLY A 312 -20.22 2.42 45.18
C GLY A 312 -19.25 1.28 45.59
N VAL A 313 -18.71 0.56 44.64
CA VAL A 313 -17.67 -0.48 44.87
C VAL A 313 -16.35 0.19 45.14
N LYS A 314 -15.57 -0.37 46.08
CA LYS A 314 -14.20 0.06 46.35
C LYS A 314 -13.21 -1.09 46.18
N VAL A 315 -11.99 -0.74 45.85
CA VAL A 315 -10.85 -1.65 45.79
C VAL A 315 -9.69 -1.16 46.68
N VAL A 316 -8.87 -2.10 47.10
CA VAL A 316 -7.65 -1.84 47.91
C VAL A 316 -6.47 -1.67 46.97
N HIS A 317 -5.64 -0.63 47.22
CA HIS A 317 -4.44 -0.39 46.46
C HIS A 317 -3.41 -1.54 46.61
N PRO A 318 -2.87 -2.11 45.55
CA PRO A 318 -2.07 -3.34 45.59
C PRO A 318 -0.74 -3.19 46.35
N LEU A 319 -0.25 -1.98 46.51
CA LEU A 319 0.99 -1.67 47.24
C LEU A 319 0.76 -1.00 48.62
N ASP A 320 -0.48 -0.59 48.94
CA ASP A 320 -0.86 0.01 50.18
C ASP A 320 -2.24 -0.48 50.65
N PRO A 321 -2.30 -1.43 51.61
CA PRO A 321 -3.58 -2.00 52.04
C PRO A 321 -4.50 -1.04 52.83
N THR A 322 -4.02 0.15 53.15
CA THR A 322 -4.80 1.19 53.83
C THR A 322 -5.47 2.16 52.85
N TRP A 323 -5.13 2.09 51.59
CA TRP A 323 -5.61 3.00 50.57
C TRP A 323 -6.72 2.37 49.73
N GLU A 324 -7.95 2.88 49.90
CA GLU A 324 -9.11 2.46 49.12
C GLU A 324 -9.41 3.41 47.96
N LEU A 325 -9.79 2.88 46.82
CA LEU A 325 -10.11 3.61 45.61
C LEU A 325 -11.52 3.29 45.14
N PRO A 326 -12.28 4.27 44.60
CA PRO A 326 -13.62 4.04 44.04
C PRO A 326 -13.52 3.34 42.65
N VAL A 327 -14.56 2.61 42.31
CA VAL A 327 -14.75 1.94 41.02
C VAL A 327 -15.89 2.62 40.25
N TYR A 328 -15.58 3.07 39.03
CA TYR A 328 -16.55 3.69 38.14
C TYR A 328 -16.89 2.77 36.96
N VAL A 329 -18.11 2.83 36.41
CA VAL A 329 -18.35 2.47 35.03
C VAL A 329 -18.03 3.70 34.19
N ALA A 330 -17.18 3.59 33.17
CA ALA A 330 -16.75 4.73 32.36
C ALA A 330 -16.90 4.47 30.85
N ASN A 331 -17.30 5.51 30.11
CA ASN A 331 -17.57 5.43 28.66
C ASN A 331 -16.33 5.27 27.78
N PHE A 332 -15.14 5.44 28.33
CA PHE A 332 -13.86 5.33 27.61
C PHE A 332 -13.11 4.03 27.90
N VAL A 333 -13.69 3.10 28.66
CA VAL A 333 -13.13 1.77 28.92
C VAL A 333 -13.84 0.75 28.04
N LEU A 334 -13.07 -0.03 27.28
CA LEU A 334 -13.59 -1.03 26.35
C LEU A 334 -13.37 -2.45 26.88
N MET A 335 -14.38 -3.31 26.74
CA MET A 335 -14.27 -4.72 27.14
C MET A 335 -13.28 -5.50 26.27
N ASP A 336 -13.13 -5.10 25.02
CA ASP A 336 -12.29 -5.79 24.03
C ASP A 336 -10.79 -5.44 24.11
N TYR A 337 -10.39 -4.53 25.02
CA TYR A 337 -9.00 -4.20 25.27
C TYR A 337 -8.60 -4.55 26.71
N GLY A 338 -7.64 -5.45 26.82
CA GLY A 338 -7.17 -5.92 28.14
C GLY A 338 -8.20 -6.79 28.88
N THR A 339 -8.63 -6.35 30.05
CA THR A 339 -9.58 -7.06 30.92
C THR A 339 -10.95 -6.37 31.01
N GLY A 340 -11.14 -5.28 30.25
CA GLY A 340 -12.32 -4.42 30.41
C GLY A 340 -12.29 -3.56 31.68
N ALA A 341 -11.12 -3.43 32.32
CA ALA A 341 -10.88 -2.62 33.49
C ALA A 341 -9.53 -1.92 33.41
N ILE A 342 -9.46 -0.69 33.90
CA ILE A 342 -8.23 0.12 34.03
C ILE A 342 -8.13 0.70 35.45
N PHE A 343 -6.94 1.04 35.90
CA PHE A 343 -6.78 2.05 36.94
C PHE A 343 -6.45 3.40 36.31
N GLY A 344 -7.01 4.48 36.83
CA GLY A 344 -6.80 5.83 36.34
C GLY A 344 -5.63 6.48 37.05
N CYS A 345 -4.63 6.95 36.29
CA CYS A 345 -3.53 7.76 36.77
C CYS A 345 -3.61 9.17 36.12
N PRO A 346 -4.32 10.13 36.73
CA PRO A 346 -4.59 11.44 36.12
C PRO A 346 -3.35 12.23 35.77
N SER A 347 -2.24 12.05 36.49
CA SER A 347 -1.01 12.76 36.19
C SER A 347 -0.28 12.24 34.94
N GLY A 348 -0.55 11.00 34.52
CA GLY A 348 0.15 10.32 33.43
C GLY A 348 -0.70 10.02 32.19
N ASP A 349 -2.02 10.26 32.22
CA ASP A 349 -2.93 10.07 31.09
C ASP A 349 -3.95 11.21 31.01
N GLN A 350 -4.08 11.85 29.86
CA GLN A 350 -4.97 13.00 29.69
C GLN A 350 -6.44 12.65 29.89
N ARG A 351 -6.87 11.45 29.47
CA ARG A 351 -8.26 11.00 29.64
C ARG A 351 -8.59 10.84 31.12
N ASP A 352 -7.66 10.29 31.88
CA ASP A 352 -7.79 10.10 33.31
C ASP A 352 -7.78 11.47 34.06
N LEU A 353 -6.97 12.43 33.57
CA LEU A 353 -6.94 13.79 34.11
C LEU A 353 -8.26 14.52 33.90
N ASP A 354 -8.81 14.49 32.68
CA ASP A 354 -10.09 15.11 32.33
C ASP A 354 -11.22 14.49 33.20
N PHE A 355 -11.20 13.17 33.35
CA PHE A 355 -12.15 12.45 34.18
C PHE A 355 -12.02 12.81 35.67
N ALA A 356 -10.81 12.76 36.22
CA ALA A 356 -10.55 13.06 37.63
C ALA A 356 -10.98 14.47 38.00
N ARG A 357 -10.70 15.44 37.14
CA ARG A 357 -11.14 16.84 37.34
C ARG A 357 -12.63 16.99 37.31
N LYS A 358 -13.31 16.34 36.39
CA LYS A 358 -14.77 16.39 36.30
C LYS A 358 -15.46 15.82 37.56
N TYR A 359 -14.90 14.75 38.12
CA TYR A 359 -15.49 14.08 39.28
C TYR A 359 -14.83 14.43 40.63
N GLY A 360 -13.90 15.41 40.62
CA GLY A 360 -13.25 15.89 41.84
C GLY A 360 -12.32 14.85 42.50
N LEU A 361 -11.73 13.96 41.70
CA LEU A 361 -10.83 12.92 42.17
C LEU A 361 -9.39 13.45 42.33
N PRO A 362 -8.57 12.86 43.24
CA PRO A 362 -7.19 13.30 43.47
C PRO A 362 -6.33 13.22 42.20
N VAL A 363 -5.42 14.20 42.03
CA VAL A 363 -4.39 14.22 41.01
C VAL A 363 -3.03 14.31 41.67
N VAL A 364 -2.27 13.22 41.62
CA VAL A 364 -0.95 13.13 42.25
C VAL A 364 0.10 12.93 41.15
N ALA A 365 1.02 13.87 40.99
CA ALA A 365 2.13 13.71 40.04
C ALA A 365 3.10 12.62 40.56
N VAL A 366 3.30 11.57 39.73
CA VAL A 366 4.17 10.43 40.08
C VAL A 366 5.35 10.27 39.14
N VAL A 367 5.34 10.95 37.99
CA VAL A 367 6.47 11.05 37.04
C VAL A 367 6.76 12.54 36.84
N ALA A 368 8.02 12.90 36.86
CA ALA A 368 8.48 14.27 36.60
C ALA A 368 9.59 14.26 35.53
N PRO A 369 9.77 15.38 34.79
CA PRO A 369 10.94 15.56 33.96
C PRO A 369 12.24 15.45 34.79
N GLU A 370 13.31 14.88 34.19
CA GLU A 370 14.62 14.83 34.83
C GLU A 370 15.13 16.28 35.09
N GLY A 371 15.50 16.58 36.32
CA GLY A 371 16.04 17.91 36.66
C GLY A 371 16.01 18.23 38.15
N PRO A 372 16.59 19.38 38.59
CA PRO A 372 16.65 19.76 40.01
C PRO A 372 15.31 20.05 40.64
N ASP A 373 14.29 20.38 39.85
CA ASP A 373 12.95 20.73 40.33
C ASP A 373 11.96 19.54 40.23
N ALA A 374 12.46 18.31 39.96
CA ALA A 374 11.59 17.14 39.77
C ALA A 374 10.66 16.89 40.98
N GLU A 375 11.14 17.00 42.20
CA GLU A 375 10.37 16.75 43.44
C GLU A 375 9.20 17.74 43.65
N SER A 376 9.27 18.93 43.05
CA SER A 376 8.23 19.97 43.12
C SER A 376 7.29 19.98 41.95
N PHE A 377 7.44 19.03 41.01
CA PHE A 377 6.65 18.96 39.78
C PHE A 377 5.17 18.68 40.10
N THR A 378 4.29 19.44 39.47
CA THR A 378 2.84 19.28 39.52
C THR A 378 2.24 19.27 38.13
N VAL A 379 1.08 18.65 37.99
CA VAL A 379 0.34 18.58 36.74
C VAL A 379 -0.82 19.56 36.77
N ASP A 380 -0.85 20.45 35.77
CA ASP A 380 -1.95 21.42 35.60
C ASP A 380 -3.00 20.84 34.59
N ASP A 381 -3.24 21.50 33.47
CA ASP A 381 -4.28 21.12 32.50
C ASP A 381 -3.82 20.03 31.52
N THR A 382 -2.54 19.70 31.50
CA THR A 382 -1.98 18.68 30.60
C THR A 382 -1.25 17.60 31.39
N ALA A 383 -1.61 16.34 31.17
CA ALA A 383 -0.94 15.20 31.79
C ALA A 383 0.52 15.06 31.29
N TYR A 384 1.42 14.62 32.15
CA TYR A 384 2.78 14.33 31.77
C TYR A 384 2.91 12.86 31.32
N THR A 385 3.01 12.63 30.03
CA THR A 385 2.99 11.29 29.41
C THR A 385 4.36 10.73 29.04
N ASP A 386 5.42 11.55 29.14
CA ASP A 386 6.78 11.17 28.78
C ASP A 386 7.47 10.36 29.89
N ASP A 387 8.60 9.75 29.54
CA ASP A 387 9.49 9.12 30.51
C ASP A 387 10.14 10.16 31.42
N GLY A 388 10.49 9.76 32.63
CA GLY A 388 11.08 10.67 33.59
C GLY A 388 11.56 9.97 34.85
N VAL A 389 11.55 10.72 35.95
CA VAL A 389 11.94 10.25 37.29
C VAL A 389 10.71 10.13 38.18
N MET A 390 10.64 9.05 38.94
CA MET A 390 9.53 8.77 39.86
C MET A 390 9.57 9.70 41.04
N ILE A 391 8.42 10.32 41.35
CA ILE A 391 8.17 11.15 42.53
C ILE A 391 6.90 10.71 43.24
N ASN A 392 6.68 11.04 44.49
CA ASN A 392 5.49 10.69 45.27
C ASN A 392 5.09 9.20 45.18
N SER A 393 6.05 8.32 44.98
CA SER A 393 5.84 6.90 44.63
C SER A 393 6.55 5.93 45.59
N GLY A 394 6.76 6.38 46.85
CA GLY A 394 7.31 5.54 47.91
C GLY A 394 8.69 4.96 47.54
N PHE A 395 8.78 3.63 47.48
CA PHE A 395 10.05 2.94 47.21
C PHE A 395 10.57 3.13 45.77
N LEU A 396 9.76 3.72 44.89
CA LEU A 396 10.14 4.01 43.50
C LEU A 396 10.76 5.39 43.34
N ASN A 397 10.66 6.28 44.32
CA ASN A 397 11.16 7.65 44.24
C ASN A 397 12.61 7.72 43.79
N GLY A 398 12.90 8.56 42.80
CA GLY A 398 14.23 8.73 42.21
C GLY A 398 14.62 7.72 41.16
N MET A 399 13.82 6.65 40.92
CA MET A 399 14.04 5.71 39.84
C MET A 399 13.59 6.30 38.49
N LYS A 400 14.20 5.87 37.39
CA LYS A 400 13.66 6.11 36.07
C LYS A 400 12.41 5.24 35.83
N THR A 401 11.51 5.69 34.97
CA THR A 401 10.24 4.99 34.68
C THR A 401 10.46 3.53 34.30
N THR A 402 11.51 3.23 33.52
CA THR A 402 11.87 1.86 33.12
C THR A 402 12.28 0.97 34.31
N ASP A 403 13.07 1.50 35.21
CA ASP A 403 13.55 0.78 36.40
C ASP A 403 12.40 0.57 37.40
N ALA A 404 11.54 1.59 37.52
CA ALA A 404 10.35 1.55 38.36
C ALA A 404 9.34 0.50 37.86
N PHE A 405 9.15 0.38 36.53
CA PHE A 405 8.36 -0.68 35.93
C PHE A 405 8.82 -2.06 36.43
N GLU A 406 10.11 -2.37 36.28
CA GLU A 406 10.68 -3.65 36.69
C GLU A 406 10.56 -3.87 38.22
N ALA A 407 10.77 -2.85 39.01
CA ALA A 407 10.67 -2.92 40.48
C ALA A 407 9.23 -3.26 40.93
N VAL A 408 8.21 -2.68 40.26
CA VAL A 408 6.80 -2.98 40.56
C VAL A 408 6.45 -4.40 40.12
N VAL A 409 6.86 -4.80 38.90
CA VAL A 409 6.63 -6.16 38.38
C VAL A 409 7.22 -7.18 39.35
N GLN A 410 8.49 -7.02 39.76
CA GLN A 410 9.17 -7.94 40.67
C GLN A 410 8.44 -8.02 42.03
N LYS A 411 8.03 -6.89 42.58
CA LYS A 411 7.35 -6.83 43.88
C LYS A 411 5.97 -7.49 43.87
N LEU A 412 5.13 -7.14 42.88
CA LEU A 412 3.75 -7.64 42.83
C LEU A 412 3.64 -9.08 42.32
N SER A 413 4.55 -9.53 41.44
CA SER A 413 4.57 -10.93 41.01
C SER A 413 5.02 -11.92 42.11
N ALA A 414 5.71 -11.40 43.13
CA ALA A 414 6.09 -12.19 44.32
C ALA A 414 4.96 -12.27 45.37
N GLN A 415 3.89 -11.50 45.21
CA GLN A 415 2.74 -11.48 46.14
C GLN A 415 1.60 -12.36 45.61
N THR A 416 0.78 -12.86 46.53
CA THR A 416 -0.42 -13.61 46.20
C THR A 416 -1.66 -12.92 46.72
N LEU A 417 -2.75 -12.99 45.94
CA LEU A 417 -4.08 -12.59 46.34
C LEU A 417 -4.98 -13.82 46.30
N GLY A 418 -5.35 -14.36 47.48
CA GLY A 418 -5.95 -15.71 47.59
C GLY A 418 -4.93 -16.78 47.16
N ASN A 419 -5.34 -17.64 46.23
CA ASN A 419 -4.52 -18.78 45.76
C ASN A 419 -3.75 -18.50 44.45
N ALA A 420 -3.75 -17.26 43.94
CA ALA A 420 -3.13 -16.90 42.67
C ALA A 420 -2.16 -15.72 42.83
N PRO A 421 -1.18 -15.56 41.94
CA PRO A 421 -0.30 -14.38 41.92
C PRO A 421 -1.13 -13.08 41.84
N GLN A 422 -0.69 -12.04 42.55
CA GLN A 422 -1.34 -10.73 42.52
C GLN A 422 -1.13 -10.03 41.19
N ALA A 423 0.01 -10.27 40.55
CA ALA A 423 0.32 -9.72 39.25
C ALA A 423 1.10 -10.70 38.38
N GLU A 424 0.91 -10.60 37.09
CA GLU A 424 1.58 -11.41 36.09
C GLU A 424 1.99 -10.53 34.89
N ARG A 425 3.24 -10.64 34.46
CA ARG A 425 3.71 -9.96 33.23
C ARG A 425 2.99 -10.56 32.03
N LYS A 426 2.45 -9.72 31.16
CA LYS A 426 1.67 -10.14 30.01
C LYS A 426 1.98 -9.32 28.78
N VAL A 427 2.07 -10.01 27.64
CA VAL A 427 2.13 -9.37 26.33
C VAL A 427 0.73 -9.41 25.73
N ASN A 428 0.25 -8.26 25.29
CA ASN A 428 -1.01 -8.11 24.59
C ASN A 428 -0.77 -7.55 23.19
N PHE A 429 -1.70 -7.87 22.28
CA PHE A 429 -1.72 -7.33 20.93
C PHE A 429 -3.03 -6.58 20.69
N ARG A 430 -2.97 -5.48 19.94
CA ARG A 430 -4.17 -4.75 19.53
C ARG A 430 -4.91 -5.47 18.40
N LEU A 431 -4.16 -6.19 17.55
CA LEU A 431 -4.71 -7.00 16.46
C LEU A 431 -5.82 -7.92 16.98
N ARG A 432 -6.90 -8.01 16.21
CA ARG A 432 -8.05 -8.89 16.47
C ARG A 432 -8.16 -9.93 15.38
N ASP A 433 -8.85 -11.06 15.71
CA ASP A 433 -9.14 -12.07 14.71
C ASP A 433 -9.98 -11.52 13.57
N TRP A 434 -9.70 -11.98 12.37
CA TRP A 434 -10.32 -11.50 11.16
C TRP A 434 -11.70 -12.09 10.96
N GLY A 435 -12.75 -11.29 11.13
CA GLY A 435 -14.13 -11.69 10.87
C GLY A 435 -14.44 -11.75 9.37
N ILE A 436 -14.72 -12.94 8.87
CA ILE A 436 -14.85 -13.18 7.42
C ILE A 436 -16.28 -13.31 6.93
N SER A 437 -17.27 -13.42 7.78
CA SER A 437 -18.68 -13.56 7.38
C SER A 437 -19.26 -12.30 6.79
N ARG A 438 -19.90 -12.41 5.62
CA ARG A 438 -20.64 -11.32 4.96
C ARG A 438 -22.03 -11.82 4.56
N GLN A 439 -23.06 -11.04 4.88
CA GLN A 439 -24.46 -11.35 4.58
C GLN A 439 -24.79 -10.87 3.17
N ARG A 440 -24.10 -11.44 2.17
CA ARG A 440 -24.12 -11.04 0.77
C ARG A 440 -24.20 -12.25 -0.15
N TYR A 441 -24.75 -12.03 -1.34
CA TYR A 441 -24.83 -13.04 -2.40
C TYR A 441 -23.52 -13.11 -3.20
N TRP A 442 -23.02 -11.96 -3.69
CA TRP A 442 -21.87 -11.92 -4.61
C TRP A 442 -20.56 -12.01 -3.85
N GLY A 443 -20.20 -13.22 -3.46
CA GLY A 443 -19.01 -13.58 -2.70
C GLY A 443 -18.80 -15.10 -2.67
N CYS A 444 -17.62 -15.55 -2.24
CA CYS A 444 -17.33 -16.97 -2.09
C CYS A 444 -18.19 -17.58 -0.97
N PRO A 445 -19.07 -18.57 -1.25
CA PRO A 445 -19.84 -19.25 -0.20
C PRO A 445 -18.94 -19.95 0.81
N ILE A 446 -19.24 -19.81 2.10
CA ILE A 446 -18.56 -20.55 3.16
C ILE A 446 -18.99 -22.02 3.11
N PRO A 447 -18.07 -23.00 2.90
CA PRO A 447 -18.43 -24.39 2.62
C PRO A 447 -18.74 -25.18 3.89
N VAL A 448 -19.80 -24.79 4.59
CA VAL A 448 -20.21 -25.37 5.86
C VAL A 448 -21.71 -25.70 5.85
N ILE A 449 -22.07 -26.76 6.56
CA ILE A 449 -23.44 -27.24 6.77
C ILE A 449 -23.75 -27.23 8.26
N HIS A 450 -24.93 -26.71 8.62
CA HIS A 450 -25.45 -26.70 9.99
C HIS A 450 -26.48 -27.82 10.14
N CYS A 451 -26.12 -28.81 10.92
CA CYS A 451 -26.96 -29.98 11.25
C CYS A 451 -27.38 -29.95 12.72
N GLU A 452 -28.64 -30.18 13.01
CA GLU A 452 -29.13 -30.19 14.41
C GLU A 452 -28.54 -31.35 15.22
N VAL A 453 -28.16 -32.45 14.57
CA VAL A 453 -27.58 -33.65 15.21
C VAL A 453 -26.05 -33.55 15.30
N CYS A 454 -25.36 -33.16 14.20
CA CYS A 454 -23.90 -33.17 14.11
C CYS A 454 -23.28 -31.82 14.41
N GLY A 455 -24.06 -30.74 14.52
CA GLY A 455 -23.57 -29.38 14.69
C GLY A 455 -23.05 -28.80 13.39
N VAL A 456 -21.88 -28.21 13.45
CA VAL A 456 -21.18 -27.57 12.31
C VAL A 456 -20.36 -28.62 11.56
N VAL A 457 -20.69 -28.85 10.30
CA VAL A 457 -20.04 -29.86 9.45
C VAL A 457 -19.44 -29.20 8.20
N PRO A 458 -18.13 -29.30 7.94
CA PRO A 458 -17.56 -28.84 6.68
C PRO A 458 -18.11 -29.68 5.52
N VAL A 459 -18.29 -29.02 4.37
CA VAL A 459 -18.60 -29.72 3.13
C VAL A 459 -17.40 -30.60 2.75
N PRO A 460 -17.57 -31.91 2.52
CA PRO A 460 -16.48 -32.77 2.09
C PRO A 460 -15.80 -32.23 0.83
N LYS A 461 -14.48 -32.27 0.77
CA LYS A 461 -13.73 -31.73 -0.39
C LYS A 461 -14.16 -32.29 -1.73
N LYS A 462 -14.57 -33.56 -1.79
CA LYS A 462 -15.10 -34.22 -2.99
C LYS A 462 -16.45 -33.63 -3.47
N ASP A 463 -17.17 -32.94 -2.59
CA ASP A 463 -18.48 -32.36 -2.87
C ASP A 463 -18.39 -30.84 -3.12
N LEU A 464 -17.18 -30.28 -3.10
CA LEU A 464 -16.90 -28.91 -3.52
C LEU A 464 -16.94 -28.81 -5.07
N PRO A 465 -17.25 -27.65 -5.61
CA PRO A 465 -17.57 -26.39 -4.95
C PRO A 465 -19.03 -26.26 -4.50
N VAL A 466 -19.26 -25.52 -3.42
CA VAL A 466 -20.58 -24.98 -3.12
C VAL A 466 -20.79 -23.79 -4.05
N LYS A 467 -21.59 -23.98 -5.11
CA LYS A 467 -21.83 -22.94 -6.13
C LYS A 467 -22.92 -21.98 -5.71
N LEU A 468 -22.75 -20.70 -6.11
CA LEU A 468 -23.82 -19.71 -6.00
C LEU A 468 -24.99 -20.10 -6.93
N PRO A 469 -26.25 -19.96 -6.47
CA PRO A 469 -27.42 -20.16 -7.34
C PRO A 469 -27.56 -18.98 -8.30
N ASP A 470 -27.89 -19.23 -9.56
CA ASP A 470 -28.12 -18.14 -10.55
C ASP A 470 -29.56 -17.57 -10.45
N ASP A 471 -30.49 -18.31 -9.82
CA ASP A 471 -31.93 -17.97 -9.68
C ASP A 471 -32.21 -17.16 -8.40
N VAL A 472 -31.54 -16.03 -8.24
CA VAL A 472 -31.71 -15.11 -7.10
C VAL A 472 -32.38 -13.81 -7.53
N THR A 473 -33.12 -13.18 -6.59
CA THR A 473 -33.69 -11.84 -6.79
C THR A 473 -33.12 -10.85 -5.76
N PHE A 474 -33.01 -9.59 -6.21
CA PHE A 474 -32.47 -8.47 -5.41
C PHE A 474 -33.54 -7.40 -5.13
N ASP A 475 -34.81 -7.75 -5.22
CA ASP A 475 -35.97 -6.88 -5.02
C ASP A 475 -36.28 -6.61 -3.54
N VAL A 476 -35.73 -7.42 -2.63
CA VAL A 476 -35.89 -7.29 -1.19
C VAL A 476 -34.53 -7.16 -0.52
N PRO A 477 -34.36 -6.20 0.42
CA PRO A 477 -33.12 -6.06 1.19
C PRO A 477 -32.75 -7.32 2.00
N GLY A 478 -31.48 -7.53 2.25
CA GLY A 478 -30.93 -8.64 3.03
C GLY A 478 -30.32 -9.72 2.14
N ASN A 479 -29.84 -10.81 2.78
CA ASN A 479 -29.08 -11.86 2.11
C ASN A 479 -29.97 -12.75 1.20
N PRO A 480 -29.79 -12.72 -0.13
CA PRO A 480 -30.57 -13.59 -1.04
C PRO A 480 -30.36 -15.08 -0.82
N LEU A 481 -29.19 -15.51 -0.34
CA LEU A 481 -28.89 -16.92 -0.07
C LEU A 481 -29.72 -17.46 1.10
N ASP A 482 -29.93 -16.65 2.13
CA ASP A 482 -30.75 -17.04 3.28
C ASP A 482 -32.24 -17.20 2.94
N ARG A 483 -32.72 -16.43 1.93
CA ARG A 483 -34.11 -16.49 1.45
C ARG A 483 -34.32 -17.55 0.37
N HIS A 484 -33.25 -18.14 -0.16
CA HIS A 484 -33.37 -19.05 -1.29
C HIS A 484 -34.17 -20.31 -0.93
N PRO A 485 -35.22 -20.66 -1.70
CA PRO A 485 -36.19 -21.71 -1.29
C PRO A 485 -35.58 -23.10 -1.25
N THR A 486 -34.56 -23.38 -2.06
CA THR A 486 -34.00 -24.74 -2.18
C THR A 486 -32.49 -24.79 -1.86
N TRP A 487 -31.71 -23.81 -2.29
CA TRP A 487 -30.24 -23.86 -2.21
C TRP A 487 -29.68 -24.06 -0.81
N ARG A 488 -30.31 -23.47 0.21
CA ARG A 488 -29.88 -23.59 1.62
C ARG A 488 -30.23 -24.95 2.26
N HIS A 489 -31.13 -25.71 1.68
CA HIS A 489 -31.59 -27.01 2.24
C HIS A 489 -30.79 -28.15 1.64
N VAL A 490 -30.17 -28.96 2.51
CA VAL A 490 -29.30 -30.08 2.12
C VAL A 490 -29.43 -31.22 3.12
N SER A 491 -28.98 -32.40 2.75
CA SER A 491 -28.78 -33.49 3.72
C SER A 491 -27.39 -33.38 4.35
N CYS A 492 -27.28 -33.61 5.64
CA CYS A 492 -26.03 -33.67 6.36
C CYS A 492 -25.12 -34.79 5.79
N PRO A 493 -23.87 -34.51 5.40
CA PRO A 493 -22.97 -35.52 4.82
C PRO A 493 -22.51 -36.56 5.85
N GLN A 494 -22.66 -36.30 7.17
CA GLN A 494 -22.28 -37.22 8.22
C GLN A 494 -23.42 -38.16 8.65
N CYS A 495 -24.64 -37.66 8.82
CA CYS A 495 -25.75 -38.44 9.38
C CYS A 495 -26.96 -38.57 8.44
N GLY A 496 -26.98 -37.88 7.30
CA GLY A 496 -28.08 -37.95 6.34
C GLY A 496 -29.36 -37.17 6.70
N HIS A 497 -29.43 -36.58 7.91
CA HIS A 497 -30.58 -35.76 8.31
C HIS A 497 -30.65 -34.45 7.53
N ASP A 498 -31.85 -33.86 7.51
CA ASP A 498 -32.06 -32.52 6.96
C ASP A 498 -31.17 -31.51 7.67
N ALA A 499 -30.54 -30.68 6.90
CA ALA A 499 -29.57 -29.69 7.36
C ALA A 499 -29.62 -28.42 6.50
N ARG A 500 -28.88 -27.41 6.88
CA ARG A 500 -28.83 -26.14 6.17
C ARG A 500 -27.40 -25.76 5.81
N ARG A 501 -27.19 -25.26 4.59
CA ARG A 501 -25.93 -24.62 4.22
C ARG A 501 -25.72 -23.32 5.01
N GLU A 502 -24.48 -22.98 5.27
CA GLU A 502 -24.10 -21.62 5.64
C GLU A 502 -24.52 -20.65 4.50
N THR A 503 -25.14 -19.55 4.88
CA THR A 503 -25.64 -18.55 3.91
C THR A 503 -24.79 -17.30 3.84
N ASP A 504 -23.82 -17.15 4.75
CA ASP A 504 -22.83 -16.10 4.67
C ASP A 504 -21.79 -16.44 3.59
N THR A 505 -21.29 -15.40 2.93
CA THR A 505 -20.13 -15.48 2.03
C THR A 505 -18.89 -14.94 2.72
N MET A 506 -17.72 -15.27 2.20
CA MET A 506 -16.45 -14.78 2.72
C MET A 506 -16.26 -13.31 2.39
N ASP A 507 -15.58 -12.58 3.27
CA ASP A 507 -15.00 -11.26 2.99
C ASP A 507 -14.16 -11.34 1.71
N THR A 508 -14.33 -10.37 0.81
CA THR A 508 -13.61 -10.33 -0.48
C THR A 508 -12.10 -10.18 -0.33
N PHE A 509 -11.61 -9.71 0.82
CA PHE A 509 -10.18 -9.75 1.10
C PHE A 509 -9.61 -11.18 1.23
N VAL A 510 -10.46 -12.18 1.47
CA VAL A 510 -10.04 -13.59 1.39
C VAL A 510 -9.66 -13.95 -0.05
N ASP A 511 -10.44 -13.46 -1.02
CA ASP A 511 -10.20 -13.71 -2.44
C ASP A 511 -8.85 -13.16 -2.89
N SER A 512 -8.48 -11.96 -2.43
CA SER A 512 -7.21 -11.32 -2.78
C SER A 512 -6.02 -11.75 -1.90
N SER A 513 -6.24 -12.57 -0.86
CA SER A 513 -5.16 -12.94 0.06
C SER A 513 -4.27 -14.09 -0.41
N TRP A 514 -4.57 -14.73 -1.55
CA TRP A 514 -3.80 -15.87 -2.06
C TRP A 514 -3.67 -15.93 -3.59
N TYR A 515 -4.23 -14.99 -4.33
CA TYR A 515 -4.27 -14.97 -5.80
C TYR A 515 -2.86 -14.97 -6.44
N TYR A 516 -1.89 -14.33 -5.78
CA TYR A 516 -0.47 -14.34 -6.19
C TYR A 516 0.10 -15.76 -6.23
N THR A 517 -0.35 -16.64 -5.35
CA THR A 517 0.02 -18.07 -5.37
C THR A 517 -0.70 -18.78 -6.51
N ARG A 518 -1.99 -18.51 -6.70
CA ARG A 518 -2.78 -19.14 -7.77
C ARG A 518 -2.25 -18.84 -9.17
N PHE A 519 -1.75 -17.64 -9.42
CA PHE A 519 -1.12 -17.27 -10.68
C PHE A 519 0.07 -18.15 -11.09
N THR A 520 0.73 -18.81 -10.14
CA THR A 520 1.88 -19.65 -10.44
C THR A 520 1.50 -20.89 -11.24
N ALA A 521 0.29 -21.44 -11.03
CA ALA A 521 -0.28 -22.58 -11.76
C ALA A 521 -1.82 -22.56 -11.70
N PRO A 522 -2.49 -21.64 -12.44
CA PRO A 522 -3.94 -21.45 -12.31
C PRO A 522 -4.79 -22.61 -12.88
N TRP A 523 -4.19 -23.50 -13.63
CA TRP A 523 -4.83 -24.69 -14.24
C TRP A 523 -4.86 -25.91 -13.33
N GLU A 524 -4.14 -25.88 -12.17
CA GLU A 524 -4.08 -27.02 -11.27
C GLU A 524 -5.43 -27.33 -10.60
N ASP A 525 -5.69 -28.63 -10.40
CA ASP A 525 -6.89 -29.11 -9.73
C ASP A 525 -6.84 -28.95 -8.20
N ALA A 526 -5.67 -28.69 -7.62
CA ALA A 526 -5.47 -28.29 -6.21
C ALA A 526 -5.42 -26.77 -6.06
N PRO A 527 -5.55 -26.21 -4.85
CA PRO A 527 -5.34 -24.79 -4.62
C PRO A 527 -3.99 -24.29 -5.13
N THR A 528 -2.94 -25.06 -4.92
CA THR A 528 -1.56 -24.79 -5.40
C THR A 528 -0.91 -26.09 -5.92
N ASP A 529 0.11 -25.94 -6.77
CA ASP A 529 1.20 -26.89 -6.89
C ASP A 529 2.33 -26.39 -5.97
N PRO A 530 2.62 -27.04 -4.82
CA PRO A 530 3.61 -26.52 -3.88
C PRO A 530 5.01 -26.35 -4.47
N LYS A 531 5.41 -27.22 -5.41
CA LYS A 531 6.72 -27.13 -6.06
C LYS A 531 6.80 -25.88 -6.94
N VAL A 532 5.78 -25.62 -7.74
CA VAL A 532 5.71 -24.44 -8.62
C VAL A 532 5.51 -23.18 -7.81
N ALA A 533 4.65 -23.21 -6.80
CA ALA A 533 4.42 -22.06 -5.91
C ALA A 533 5.71 -21.66 -5.18
N ASN A 534 6.44 -22.61 -4.60
CA ASN A 534 7.71 -22.35 -3.91
C ASN A 534 8.85 -21.91 -4.83
N HIS A 535 8.78 -22.27 -6.13
CA HIS A 535 9.71 -21.73 -7.12
C HIS A 535 9.47 -20.23 -7.36
N TRP A 536 8.22 -19.82 -7.52
CA TRP A 536 7.89 -18.44 -7.86
C TRP A 536 7.82 -17.50 -6.66
N LEU A 537 7.38 -17.98 -5.49
CA LEU A 537 7.24 -17.16 -4.28
C LEU A 537 8.57 -17.02 -3.51
N PRO A 538 8.74 -15.91 -2.78
CA PRO A 538 7.87 -14.74 -2.74
C PRO A 538 7.86 -13.96 -4.05
N VAL A 539 6.81 -13.16 -4.30
CA VAL A 539 6.77 -12.20 -5.40
C VAL A 539 7.96 -11.25 -5.28
N ASP A 540 8.77 -11.10 -6.33
CA ASP A 540 10.00 -10.31 -6.25
C ASP A 540 9.71 -8.81 -6.20
N GLN A 541 8.73 -8.33 -6.99
CA GLN A 541 8.29 -6.95 -6.95
C GLN A 541 6.77 -6.88 -6.99
N TYR A 542 6.18 -6.38 -5.92
CA TYR A 542 4.76 -6.12 -5.78
C TYR A 542 4.48 -4.62 -5.82
N ILE A 543 3.46 -4.19 -6.59
CA ILE A 543 3.16 -2.77 -6.80
C ILE A 543 1.68 -2.52 -6.54
N GLY A 544 1.37 -1.53 -5.71
CA GLY A 544 -0.03 -1.20 -5.41
C GLY A 544 -0.20 -0.01 -4.46
N GLY A 545 -1.44 0.31 -4.11
CA GLY A 545 -1.78 1.46 -3.28
C GLY A 545 -1.44 1.27 -1.81
N ILE A 546 -0.97 2.35 -1.16
CA ILE A 546 -0.65 2.35 0.28
C ILE A 546 -1.89 2.14 1.16
N GLU A 547 -3.09 2.39 0.65
CA GLU A 547 -4.37 2.16 1.34
C GLU A 547 -4.57 0.71 1.79
N HIS A 548 -3.85 -0.21 1.18
CA HIS A 548 -3.88 -1.64 1.51
C HIS A 548 -2.89 -2.07 2.59
N ALA A 549 -2.15 -1.14 3.18
CA ALA A 549 -1.07 -1.44 4.14
C ALA A 549 -1.51 -2.33 5.31
N ILE A 550 -2.67 -2.09 5.90
CA ILE A 550 -3.24 -2.83 7.06
C ILE A 550 -4.44 -3.70 6.68
N LEU A 551 -4.83 -3.75 5.40
CA LEU A 551 -5.90 -4.57 4.85
C LEU A 551 -5.28 -5.76 4.10
N HIS A 552 -5.34 -5.70 2.77
CA HIS A 552 -4.86 -6.74 1.87
C HIS A 552 -3.42 -7.22 2.18
N LEU A 553 -2.48 -6.30 2.44
CA LEU A 553 -1.08 -6.69 2.69
C LEU A 553 -0.93 -7.48 4.00
N LEU A 554 -1.61 -7.09 5.07
CA LEU A 554 -1.56 -7.82 6.33
C LEU A 554 -2.27 -9.17 6.22
N TYR A 555 -3.43 -9.21 5.56
CA TYR A 555 -4.19 -10.44 5.35
C TYR A 555 -3.43 -11.43 4.45
N SER A 556 -2.76 -10.96 3.39
CA SER A 556 -1.92 -11.81 2.53
C SER A 556 -0.76 -12.44 3.32
N ARG A 557 -0.14 -11.69 4.23
CA ARG A 557 0.92 -12.19 5.11
C ARG A 557 0.41 -13.28 6.06
N PHE A 558 -0.77 -13.09 6.64
CA PHE A 558 -1.44 -14.11 7.45
C PHE A 558 -1.81 -15.33 6.61
N PHE A 559 -2.43 -15.12 5.45
CA PHE A 559 -2.92 -16.21 4.60
C PHE A 559 -1.78 -17.09 4.09
N THR A 560 -0.62 -16.49 3.77
CA THR A 560 0.60 -17.25 3.42
C THR A 560 1.04 -18.16 4.55
N ARG A 561 0.96 -17.69 5.82
CA ARG A 561 1.26 -18.53 6.99
C ARG A 561 0.26 -19.67 7.16
N ALA A 562 -1.03 -19.37 7.01
CA ALA A 562 -2.08 -20.40 7.07
C ALA A 562 -1.89 -21.46 5.97
N MET A 563 -1.55 -21.05 4.76
CA MET A 563 -1.21 -21.93 3.64
C MET A 563 0.05 -22.77 3.92
N ARG A 564 1.04 -22.20 4.61
CA ARG A 564 2.24 -22.91 5.03
C ARG A 564 1.94 -23.96 6.08
N GLU A 565 1.14 -23.65 7.09
CA GLU A 565 0.68 -24.60 8.11
C GLU A 565 -0.12 -25.78 7.54
N THR A 566 -0.74 -25.59 6.38
CA THR A 566 -1.54 -26.59 5.66
C THR A 566 -0.79 -27.24 4.49
N GLY A 567 0.49 -26.92 4.31
CA GLY A 567 1.39 -27.59 3.33
C GLY A 567 1.22 -27.14 1.88
N HIS A 568 0.61 -25.99 1.63
CA HIS A 568 0.43 -25.45 0.28
C HIS A 568 1.62 -24.62 -0.22
N VAL A 569 2.40 -24.02 0.70
CA VAL A 569 3.63 -23.25 0.43
C VAL A 569 4.61 -23.40 1.58
N ASP A 570 5.90 -23.10 1.35
CA ASP A 570 6.95 -23.11 2.37
C ASP A 570 7.38 -21.71 2.82
N VAL A 571 7.07 -20.69 2.03
CA VAL A 571 7.44 -19.29 2.33
C VAL A 571 6.61 -18.71 3.47
N LYS A 572 7.19 -17.77 4.23
CA LYS A 572 6.50 -17.03 5.29
C LYS A 572 5.89 -15.72 4.79
N GLU A 573 6.58 -15.05 3.87
CA GLU A 573 6.16 -13.76 3.34
C GLU A 573 5.77 -13.89 1.86
N PRO A 574 4.64 -13.29 1.45
CA PRO A 574 4.16 -13.37 0.08
C PRO A 574 4.96 -12.49 -0.89
N PHE A 575 5.47 -11.34 -0.41
CA PHE A 575 6.08 -10.30 -1.22
C PHE A 575 7.45 -9.90 -0.68
N LYS A 576 8.51 -10.09 -1.48
CA LYS A 576 9.88 -9.71 -1.15
C LYS A 576 10.06 -8.20 -1.22
N GLY A 577 9.69 -7.60 -2.35
CA GLY A 577 9.73 -6.17 -2.58
C GLY A 577 8.32 -5.61 -2.71
N LEU A 578 8.06 -4.48 -2.06
CA LEU A 578 6.82 -3.73 -2.18
C LEU A 578 7.12 -2.30 -2.64
N PHE A 579 6.39 -1.85 -3.64
CA PHE A 579 6.41 -0.46 -4.06
C PHE A 579 4.99 0.13 -3.97
N THR A 580 4.87 1.27 -3.28
CA THR A 580 3.59 2.00 -3.19
C THR A 580 3.65 3.23 -4.09
N GLN A 581 2.91 3.18 -5.20
CA GLN A 581 2.87 4.28 -6.15
C GLN A 581 2.01 5.44 -5.62
N GLY A 582 2.38 6.67 -6.03
CA GLY A 582 1.53 7.83 -5.87
C GLY A 582 0.31 7.79 -6.80
N MET A 583 -0.71 8.53 -6.47
CA MET A 583 -1.97 8.58 -7.21
C MET A 583 -1.87 9.49 -8.44
N VAL A 584 -2.75 9.31 -9.40
CA VAL A 584 -3.03 10.33 -10.41
C VAL A 584 -4.18 11.18 -9.88
N VAL A 585 -3.91 12.47 -9.76
CA VAL A 585 -4.83 13.46 -9.21
C VAL A 585 -5.23 14.47 -10.28
N HIS A 586 -6.43 15.01 -10.17
CA HIS A 586 -6.94 16.00 -11.10
C HIS A 586 -7.81 17.03 -10.37
N GLU A 587 -7.93 18.21 -10.94
CA GLU A 587 -8.87 19.22 -10.47
C GLU A 587 -10.31 18.68 -10.45
N THR A 588 -11.10 19.14 -9.51
CA THR A 588 -12.53 18.87 -9.44
C THR A 588 -13.29 20.07 -9.97
N TYR A 589 -14.42 19.82 -10.62
CA TYR A 589 -15.27 20.86 -11.16
C TYR A 589 -16.70 20.68 -10.68
N SER A 590 -17.34 21.76 -10.25
CA SER A 590 -18.69 21.66 -9.72
C SER A 590 -19.53 22.89 -10.00
N ARG A 591 -20.85 22.70 -10.09
CA ARG A 591 -21.87 23.77 -10.07
C ARG A 591 -22.79 23.57 -8.88
N GLY A 592 -23.42 24.64 -8.41
CA GLY A 592 -24.25 24.64 -7.20
C GLY A 592 -23.40 24.54 -5.91
N GLU A 593 -24.05 24.69 -4.75
CA GLU A 593 -23.43 24.63 -3.44
C GLU A 593 -24.18 23.68 -2.48
N GLY A 594 -23.47 23.21 -1.43
CA GLY A 594 -24.05 22.37 -0.39
C GLY A 594 -24.62 21.06 -0.95
N THR A 595 -25.83 20.71 -0.60
CA THR A 595 -26.55 19.50 -1.04
C THR A 595 -26.96 19.55 -2.52
N ALA A 596 -26.98 20.73 -3.12
CA ALA A 596 -27.27 20.95 -4.56
C ALA A 596 -26.01 20.91 -5.44
N ARG A 597 -24.85 20.57 -4.88
CA ARG A 597 -23.59 20.47 -5.65
C ARG A 597 -23.67 19.34 -6.65
N GLU A 598 -23.42 19.66 -7.91
CA GLU A 598 -23.29 18.70 -9.01
C GLU A 598 -21.85 18.74 -9.54
N TRP A 599 -21.20 17.57 -9.62
CA TRP A 599 -19.88 17.42 -10.19
C TRP A 599 -19.93 17.38 -11.71
N VAL A 600 -18.98 18.06 -12.37
CA VAL A 600 -18.90 18.17 -13.82
C VAL A 600 -17.63 17.48 -14.32
N PRO A 601 -17.73 16.58 -15.35
CA PRO A 601 -16.54 15.95 -15.93
C PRO A 601 -15.65 16.98 -16.66
N PRO A 602 -14.31 16.82 -16.62
CA PRO A 602 -13.39 17.67 -17.39
C PRO A 602 -13.68 17.72 -18.90
N ALA A 603 -14.13 16.61 -19.47
CA ALA A 603 -14.46 16.48 -20.90
C ALA A 603 -15.63 17.41 -21.34
N ASP A 604 -16.49 17.84 -20.41
CA ASP A 604 -17.64 18.73 -20.68
C ASP A 604 -17.27 20.21 -20.54
N LEU A 605 -15.97 20.53 -20.32
CA LEU A 605 -15.51 21.87 -19.98
C LEU A 605 -14.58 22.47 -21.02
N ARG A 606 -14.66 23.79 -21.16
CA ARG A 606 -13.64 24.62 -21.78
C ARG A 606 -12.96 25.44 -20.69
N ILE A 607 -11.64 25.33 -20.61
CA ILE A 607 -10.83 26.10 -19.66
C ILE A 607 -10.20 27.27 -20.40
N GLU A 608 -10.38 28.47 -19.86
CA GLU A 608 -9.78 29.70 -20.36
C GLU A 608 -8.81 30.24 -19.31
N GLU A 609 -7.66 30.70 -19.76
CA GLU A 609 -6.69 31.36 -18.92
C GLU A 609 -6.44 32.79 -19.44
N THR A 610 -6.74 33.77 -18.60
CA THR A 610 -6.55 35.20 -18.93
C THR A 610 -5.87 35.86 -17.72
N ASP A 611 -4.75 36.50 -17.97
CA ASP A 611 -3.94 37.21 -16.95
C ASP A 611 -3.59 36.31 -15.72
N GLY A 612 -3.31 35.01 -15.95
CA GLY A 612 -2.98 34.06 -14.90
C GLY A 612 -4.18 33.56 -14.08
N THR A 613 -5.40 33.97 -14.45
CA THR A 613 -6.65 33.50 -13.83
C THR A 613 -7.29 32.45 -14.73
N ARG A 614 -7.50 31.25 -14.17
CA ARG A 614 -8.16 30.14 -14.86
C ARG A 614 -9.65 30.13 -14.56
N ARG A 615 -10.47 29.99 -15.59
CA ARG A 615 -11.93 29.87 -15.50
C ARG A 615 -12.39 28.67 -16.34
N ALA A 616 -13.37 27.96 -15.86
CA ALA A 616 -13.94 26.80 -16.53
C ALA A 616 -15.39 27.08 -16.95
N PHE A 617 -15.76 26.67 -18.16
CA PHE A 617 -17.09 26.90 -18.72
C PHE A 617 -17.64 25.59 -19.29
N LEU A 618 -18.93 25.32 -19.08
CA LEU A 618 -19.63 24.20 -19.73
C LEU A 618 -19.63 24.37 -21.25
N LEU A 619 -19.22 23.36 -21.99
CA LEU A 619 -19.29 23.34 -23.46
C LEU A 619 -20.73 23.45 -23.98
N SER A 620 -21.69 22.88 -23.26
CA SER A 620 -23.10 22.81 -23.67
C SER A 620 -23.86 24.16 -23.51
N SER A 621 -23.52 24.94 -22.46
CA SER A 621 -24.31 26.16 -22.12
C SER A 621 -23.45 27.41 -22.03
N GLY A 622 -22.13 27.30 -21.94
CA GLY A 622 -21.25 28.43 -21.65
C GLY A 622 -21.33 28.94 -20.19
N GLU A 623 -22.02 28.21 -19.32
CA GLU A 623 -22.13 28.53 -17.88
C GLU A 623 -20.75 28.33 -17.21
N GLU A 624 -20.37 29.27 -16.33
CA GLU A 624 -19.12 29.17 -15.56
C GLU A 624 -19.27 28.14 -14.46
N VAL A 625 -18.24 27.27 -14.32
CA VAL A 625 -18.17 26.18 -13.37
C VAL A 625 -17.05 26.46 -12.38
N LYS A 626 -17.26 26.19 -11.13
CA LYS A 626 -16.26 26.36 -10.07
C LYS A 626 -15.14 25.32 -10.22
N ILE A 627 -13.90 25.81 -10.35
CA ILE A 627 -12.70 24.98 -10.22
C ILE A 627 -12.47 24.71 -8.73
N GLY A 628 -12.42 23.43 -8.33
CA GLY A 628 -12.21 22.99 -6.97
C GLY A 628 -10.79 22.52 -6.72
N SER A 629 -10.58 21.79 -5.62
CA SER A 629 -9.30 21.24 -5.23
C SER A 629 -8.83 20.14 -6.18
N ILE A 630 -7.49 19.96 -6.25
CA ILE A 630 -6.86 18.82 -6.90
C ILE A 630 -7.02 17.62 -5.96
N GLU A 631 -7.63 16.55 -6.47
CA GLU A 631 -7.95 15.36 -5.69
C GLU A 631 -7.71 14.09 -6.50
N LYS A 632 -7.66 12.93 -5.81
CA LYS A 632 -7.62 11.62 -6.47
C LYS A 632 -8.75 11.51 -7.49
N MET A 633 -8.43 11.03 -8.69
CA MET A 633 -9.43 10.75 -9.72
C MET A 633 -10.46 9.74 -9.20
N SER A 634 -11.74 10.09 -9.25
CA SER A 634 -12.83 9.24 -8.81
C SER A 634 -14.09 9.43 -9.64
N LYS A 635 -14.82 8.33 -9.87
CA LYS A 635 -16.10 8.36 -10.59
C LYS A 635 -17.17 9.19 -9.87
N SER A 636 -17.14 9.21 -8.53
CA SER A 636 -18.09 9.98 -7.72
C SER A 636 -17.93 11.49 -7.87
N LYS A 637 -16.71 11.98 -8.08
CA LYS A 637 -16.39 13.39 -8.33
C LYS A 637 -16.30 13.74 -9.81
N LYS A 638 -16.46 12.74 -10.69
CA LYS A 638 -16.39 12.88 -12.15
C LYS A 638 -15.09 13.54 -12.65
N ASN A 639 -14.02 13.55 -11.88
CA ASN A 639 -12.72 14.13 -12.27
C ASN A 639 -11.78 13.10 -12.92
N VAL A 640 -12.33 12.10 -13.58
CA VAL A 640 -11.61 11.01 -14.24
C VAL A 640 -11.31 11.39 -15.68
N VAL A 641 -10.10 11.09 -16.13
CA VAL A 641 -9.70 11.11 -17.54
C VAL A 641 -9.73 9.67 -18.06
N ASP A 642 -10.45 9.46 -19.18
CA ASP A 642 -10.57 8.14 -19.80
C ASP A 642 -9.29 7.81 -20.59
N PRO A 643 -8.60 6.70 -20.28
CA PRO A 643 -7.43 6.28 -21.03
C PRO A 643 -7.68 6.04 -22.52
N ASP A 644 -8.87 5.59 -22.92
CA ASP A 644 -9.20 5.35 -24.31
C ASP A 644 -9.12 6.61 -25.16
N ASP A 645 -9.58 7.76 -24.63
CA ASP A 645 -9.49 9.05 -25.31
C ASP A 645 -8.03 9.49 -25.52
N ILE A 646 -7.19 9.24 -24.53
CA ILE A 646 -5.76 9.56 -24.60
C ILE A 646 -5.04 8.64 -25.58
N ILE A 647 -5.29 7.33 -25.49
CA ILE A 647 -4.70 6.34 -26.41
C ILE A 647 -5.15 6.59 -27.86
N ALA A 648 -6.43 6.90 -28.07
CA ALA A 648 -6.96 7.23 -29.39
C ALA A 648 -6.35 8.51 -29.99
N SER A 649 -6.02 9.48 -29.14
CA SER A 649 -5.48 10.77 -29.58
C SER A 649 -3.97 10.78 -29.74
N TYR A 650 -3.24 10.13 -28.84
CA TYR A 650 -1.78 10.23 -28.70
C TYR A 650 -1.05 8.89 -28.73
N GLY A 651 -1.74 7.77 -28.58
CA GLY A 651 -1.15 6.43 -28.48
C GLY A 651 -0.87 6.00 -27.03
N ALA A 652 -0.73 4.69 -26.84
CA ALA A 652 -0.45 4.05 -25.56
C ALA A 652 0.95 4.43 -25.04
N ASP A 653 1.96 4.46 -25.89
CA ASP A 653 3.33 4.84 -25.50
C ASP A 653 3.42 6.25 -24.96
N THR A 654 2.65 7.21 -25.49
CA THR A 654 2.56 8.57 -24.96
C THR A 654 1.94 8.60 -23.58
N ALA A 655 0.84 7.89 -23.37
CA ALA A 655 0.17 7.79 -22.08
C ALA A 655 1.10 7.18 -21.01
N ARG A 656 1.76 6.06 -21.34
CA ARG A 656 2.75 5.37 -20.48
C ARG A 656 3.91 6.31 -20.13
N PHE A 657 4.48 6.96 -21.13
CA PHE A 657 5.63 7.84 -20.94
C PHE A 657 5.30 9.04 -20.03
N PHE A 658 4.13 9.65 -20.20
CA PHE A 658 3.68 10.76 -19.35
C PHE A 658 3.60 10.35 -17.88
N VAL A 659 2.87 9.27 -17.56
CA VAL A 659 2.66 8.85 -16.15
C VAL A 659 3.92 8.38 -15.44
N LEU A 660 4.98 8.03 -16.21
CA LEU A 660 6.28 7.61 -15.69
C LEU A 660 7.27 8.77 -15.54
N SER A 661 7.11 9.86 -16.30
CA SER A 661 8.10 10.95 -16.42
C SER A 661 7.85 12.12 -15.49
N ASP A 662 6.59 12.43 -15.18
CA ASP A 662 6.20 13.71 -14.58
C ASP A 662 6.72 13.91 -13.16
N SER A 663 6.67 12.87 -12.32
CA SER A 663 7.06 12.96 -10.92
C SER A 663 7.69 11.65 -10.40
N PRO A 664 8.38 11.71 -9.24
CA PRO A 664 8.83 10.48 -8.58
C PRO A 664 7.70 9.47 -8.44
N PRO A 665 7.95 8.18 -8.66
CA PRO A 665 6.89 7.18 -8.74
C PRO A 665 6.09 6.99 -7.43
N ASP A 666 6.65 7.34 -6.28
CA ASP A 666 6.02 7.34 -4.95
C ASP A 666 5.18 8.60 -4.65
N ARG A 667 5.25 9.62 -5.51
CA ARG A 667 4.49 10.88 -5.37
C ARG A 667 3.34 10.94 -6.35
N ASP A 668 2.34 11.75 -6.01
CA ASP A 668 1.18 11.97 -6.86
C ASP A 668 1.58 12.68 -8.16
N VAL A 669 0.89 12.33 -9.25
CA VAL A 669 0.97 13.00 -10.55
C VAL A 669 -0.27 13.86 -10.75
N ILE A 670 -0.06 15.14 -11.01
CA ILE A 670 -1.15 16.03 -11.41
C ILE A 670 -1.36 15.85 -12.92
N TRP A 671 -2.56 15.40 -13.29
CA TRP A 671 -2.91 15.30 -14.70
C TRP A 671 -2.88 16.66 -15.38
N SER A 672 -2.19 16.76 -16.52
CA SER A 672 -2.20 17.95 -17.37
C SER A 672 -2.14 17.58 -18.85
N GLU A 673 -2.97 18.21 -19.67
CA GLU A 673 -2.97 17.98 -21.11
C GLU A 673 -1.64 18.43 -21.75
N SER A 674 -1.07 19.57 -21.29
CA SER A 674 0.22 20.05 -21.75
C SER A 674 1.36 19.08 -21.48
N GLY A 675 1.30 18.31 -20.39
CA GLY A 675 2.24 17.25 -20.06
C GLY A 675 2.14 16.09 -21.05
N VAL A 676 0.92 15.65 -21.37
CA VAL A 676 0.68 14.58 -22.36
C VAL A 676 1.18 15.01 -23.74
N GLU A 677 0.87 16.25 -24.17
CA GLU A 677 1.41 16.81 -25.43
C GLU A 677 2.94 16.87 -25.44
N GLY A 678 3.56 17.20 -24.28
CA GLY A 678 5.01 17.16 -24.11
C GLY A 678 5.57 15.77 -24.34
N ALA A 679 4.93 14.75 -23.76
CA ALA A 679 5.27 13.33 -23.97
C ALA A 679 5.13 12.93 -25.44
N ASN A 680 4.02 13.32 -26.09
CA ASN A 680 3.83 13.05 -27.52
C ASN A 680 4.91 13.72 -28.38
N ARG A 681 5.26 14.98 -28.12
CA ARG A 681 6.36 15.64 -28.83
C ARG A 681 7.69 14.90 -28.68
N PHE A 682 7.95 14.30 -27.52
CA PHE A 682 9.14 13.49 -27.30
C PHE A 682 9.10 12.20 -28.13
N VAL A 683 8.00 11.44 -28.12
CA VAL A 683 7.80 10.23 -28.94
C VAL A 683 8.04 10.54 -30.42
N GLN A 684 7.41 11.60 -30.94
CA GLN A 684 7.58 12.03 -32.33
C GLN A 684 9.02 12.43 -32.64
N ARG A 685 9.71 13.05 -31.70
CA ARG A 685 11.11 13.47 -31.85
C ARG A 685 12.05 12.27 -31.94
N VAL A 686 11.88 11.29 -31.06
CA VAL A 686 12.69 10.05 -31.08
C VAL A 686 12.52 9.35 -32.42
N TRP A 687 11.26 9.14 -32.86
CA TRP A 687 10.96 8.56 -34.17
C TRP A 687 11.67 9.31 -35.30
N ARG A 688 11.55 10.64 -35.32
CA ARG A 688 12.13 11.47 -36.38
C ARG A 688 13.64 11.35 -36.47
N ILE A 689 14.36 11.53 -35.35
CA ILE A 689 15.85 11.53 -35.39
C ILE A 689 16.43 10.17 -35.78
N ILE A 690 15.78 9.09 -35.38
CA ILE A 690 16.18 7.72 -35.73
C ILE A 690 15.82 7.44 -37.20
N GLY A 691 14.58 7.73 -37.58
CA GLY A 691 14.09 7.44 -38.93
C GLY A 691 14.78 8.22 -40.03
N GLU A 692 15.14 9.50 -39.80
CA GLU A 692 15.92 10.27 -40.75
C GLU A 692 17.33 9.67 -41.03
N ALA A 693 17.94 9.05 -40.01
CA ALA A 693 19.24 8.40 -40.11
C ALA A 693 19.16 6.92 -40.54
N ALA A 694 17.99 6.29 -40.48
CA ALA A 694 17.79 4.84 -40.61
C ALA A 694 18.36 4.29 -41.94
N GLU A 695 18.14 4.96 -43.08
CA GLU A 695 18.62 4.51 -44.38
C GLU A 695 20.17 4.43 -44.41
N GLN A 696 20.86 5.36 -43.74
CA GLN A 696 22.34 5.37 -43.66
C GLN A 696 22.90 4.36 -42.66
N LEU A 697 22.05 3.94 -41.70
CA LEU A 697 22.43 3.02 -40.64
C LEU A 697 22.01 1.57 -40.90
N LYS A 698 21.12 1.33 -41.89
CA LYS A 698 20.65 -0.01 -42.26
C LYS A 698 21.81 -0.90 -42.71
N GLY A 699 21.91 -2.09 -42.09
CA GLY A 699 22.99 -3.04 -42.39
C GLY A 699 24.37 -2.67 -41.82
N VAL A 700 24.51 -1.52 -41.16
CA VAL A 700 25.74 -1.14 -40.47
C VAL A 700 25.84 -1.93 -39.17
N LYS A 701 27.01 -2.53 -38.90
CA LYS A 701 27.25 -3.24 -37.64
C LYS A 701 27.53 -2.22 -36.53
N PRO A 702 26.83 -2.30 -35.36
CA PRO A 702 27.08 -1.41 -34.23
C PRO A 702 28.48 -1.63 -33.67
N LYS A 703 29.20 -0.54 -33.43
CA LYS A 703 30.55 -0.53 -32.83
C LYS A 703 30.80 0.82 -32.16
N PRO A 704 30.96 0.86 -30.82
CA PRO A 704 31.24 2.10 -30.15
C PRO A 704 32.60 2.67 -30.56
N ALA A 705 32.67 4.00 -30.69
CA ALA A 705 33.93 4.70 -30.93
C ALA A 705 34.64 5.00 -29.61
N THR A 706 35.94 4.70 -29.56
CA THR A 706 36.81 5.02 -28.42
C THR A 706 37.66 6.27 -28.66
N GLU A 707 37.65 6.76 -29.88
CA GLU A 707 38.37 7.99 -30.33
C GLU A 707 37.67 8.59 -31.56
N GLY A 708 38.08 9.79 -31.94
CA GLY A 708 37.58 10.44 -33.14
C GLY A 708 36.17 11.00 -33.06
N GLU A 709 35.58 11.28 -34.24
CA GLU A 709 34.30 12.01 -34.38
C GLU A 709 33.11 11.31 -33.70
N GLY A 710 33.07 9.98 -33.65
CA GLY A 710 32.00 9.21 -33.02
C GLY A 710 32.07 9.12 -31.50
N LEU A 711 33.18 9.51 -30.85
CA LEU A 711 33.45 9.32 -29.43
C LEU A 711 32.40 9.98 -28.53
N ALA A 712 32.01 11.22 -28.87
CA ALA A 712 31.03 11.96 -28.04
C ALA A 712 29.66 11.26 -27.98
N ALA A 713 29.17 10.73 -29.10
CA ALA A 713 27.92 9.97 -29.17
C ALA A 713 28.03 8.65 -28.41
N SER A 714 29.13 7.91 -28.56
CA SER A 714 29.38 6.67 -27.84
C SER A 714 29.47 6.90 -26.33
N LYS A 715 30.24 7.90 -25.86
CA LYS A 715 30.29 8.28 -24.44
C LYS A 715 28.91 8.62 -23.88
N ALA A 716 28.14 9.46 -24.58
CA ALA A 716 26.79 9.84 -24.16
C ALA A 716 25.88 8.60 -24.01
N ALA A 717 25.88 7.71 -25.02
CA ALA A 717 25.03 6.50 -24.99
C ALA A 717 25.40 5.54 -23.86
N HIS A 718 26.70 5.23 -23.69
CA HIS A 718 27.13 4.27 -22.66
C HIS A 718 27.02 4.82 -21.23
N LYS A 719 27.29 6.12 -21.00
CA LYS A 719 27.02 6.77 -19.71
C LYS A 719 25.53 6.77 -19.36
N THR A 720 24.68 7.09 -20.33
CA THR A 720 23.22 7.05 -20.15
C THR A 720 22.75 5.64 -19.88
N LEU A 721 23.22 4.65 -20.61
CA LEU A 721 22.88 3.23 -20.38
C LEU A 721 23.17 2.81 -18.94
N LYS A 722 24.36 3.11 -18.43
CA LYS A 722 24.73 2.82 -17.04
C LYS A 722 23.79 3.50 -16.05
N ALA A 723 23.56 4.81 -16.23
CA ALA A 723 22.71 5.60 -15.33
C ALA A 723 21.25 5.16 -15.36
N VAL A 724 20.68 4.84 -16.54
CA VAL A 724 19.32 4.31 -16.70
C VAL A 724 19.19 2.96 -16.02
N GLN A 725 20.19 2.07 -16.16
CA GLN A 725 20.19 0.79 -15.48
C GLN A 725 20.13 0.96 -13.96
N GLU A 726 20.97 1.83 -13.39
CA GLU A 726 20.98 2.13 -11.95
C GLU A 726 19.66 2.76 -11.46
N ASP A 727 19.04 3.61 -12.26
CA ASP A 727 17.76 4.25 -11.95
C ASP A 727 16.60 3.24 -12.02
N LEU A 728 16.59 2.31 -13.00
CA LEU A 728 15.59 1.25 -13.12
C LEU A 728 15.69 0.22 -11.98
N ASP A 729 16.92 -0.14 -11.57
CA ASP A 729 17.13 -1.04 -10.43
C ASP A 729 16.60 -0.44 -9.10
N LYS A 730 16.45 0.89 -9.03
CA LYS A 730 15.90 1.64 -7.90
C LYS A 730 14.44 2.08 -8.12
N LEU A 731 13.79 1.63 -9.17
CA LEU A 731 12.43 2.04 -9.58
C LEU A 731 12.28 3.57 -9.77
N ALA A 732 13.36 4.28 -10.07
CA ALA A 732 13.40 5.72 -10.27
C ALA A 732 13.11 6.10 -11.75
N PHE A 733 11.93 5.73 -12.25
CA PHE A 733 11.54 5.83 -13.66
C PHE A 733 11.67 7.24 -14.22
N ASN A 734 11.26 8.26 -13.49
CA ASN A 734 11.37 9.67 -13.90
C ASN A 734 12.82 10.10 -14.09
N LYS A 735 13.76 9.60 -13.29
CA LYS A 735 15.19 9.88 -13.46
C LYS A 735 15.74 9.18 -14.70
N ALA A 736 15.39 7.91 -14.89
CA ALA A 736 15.76 7.17 -16.11
C ALA A 736 15.29 7.92 -17.36
N ILE A 737 14.03 8.40 -17.36
CA ILE A 737 13.48 9.18 -18.48
C ILE A 737 14.23 10.51 -18.66
N ALA A 738 14.60 11.21 -17.61
CA ALA A 738 15.40 12.44 -17.71
C ALA A 738 16.76 12.17 -18.40
N ARG A 739 17.44 11.05 -18.06
CA ARG A 739 18.67 10.62 -18.74
C ARG A 739 18.44 10.33 -20.22
N ILE A 740 17.31 9.71 -20.54
CA ILE A 740 16.94 9.42 -21.94
C ILE A 740 16.71 10.72 -22.71
N TYR A 741 16.07 11.72 -22.13
CA TYR A 741 15.95 13.06 -22.73
C TYR A 741 17.31 13.69 -23.04
N GLU A 742 18.25 13.61 -22.10
CA GLU A 742 19.63 14.11 -22.28
C GLU A 742 20.32 13.38 -23.44
N LEU A 743 20.18 12.06 -23.55
CA LEU A 743 20.74 11.27 -24.64
C LEU A 743 20.14 11.65 -26.00
N VAL A 744 18.81 11.77 -26.08
CA VAL A 744 18.12 12.21 -27.31
C VAL A 744 18.61 13.58 -27.77
N ASN A 745 18.85 14.49 -26.82
CA ASN A 745 19.43 15.80 -27.13
C ASN A 745 20.87 15.68 -27.66
N ALA A 746 21.71 14.86 -27.06
CA ALA A 746 23.08 14.63 -27.45
C ALA A 746 23.21 13.96 -28.82
N LEU A 747 22.28 13.08 -29.18
CA LEU A 747 22.30 12.35 -30.45
C LEU A 747 21.68 13.12 -31.63
N ALA A 748 20.90 14.16 -31.41
CA ALA A 748 20.15 14.86 -32.45
C ALA A 748 21.08 15.44 -33.54
N GLY A 749 22.19 16.10 -33.16
CA GLY A 749 23.21 16.63 -34.11
C GLY A 749 23.94 15.52 -34.87
N PRO A 750 24.60 14.60 -34.17
CA PRO A 750 25.28 13.45 -34.80
C PRO A 750 24.42 12.65 -35.76
N LEU A 751 23.16 12.40 -35.43
CA LEU A 751 22.24 11.68 -36.31
C LEU A 751 21.80 12.50 -37.53
N ALA A 752 21.59 13.80 -37.38
CA ALA A 752 21.34 14.70 -38.51
C ALA A 752 22.53 14.73 -39.50
N ASP A 753 23.75 14.75 -38.98
CA ASP A 753 24.95 14.68 -39.79
C ASP A 753 25.06 13.33 -40.55
N VAL A 754 24.75 12.22 -39.91
CA VAL A 754 24.71 10.91 -40.55
C VAL A 754 23.61 10.88 -41.61
N ALA A 755 22.42 11.38 -41.34
CA ALA A 755 21.29 11.46 -42.27
C ALA A 755 21.62 12.28 -43.53
N ALA A 756 22.43 13.34 -43.39
CA ALA A 756 22.91 14.14 -44.51
C ALA A 756 23.89 13.41 -45.46
N GLY A 757 24.44 12.27 -44.99
CA GLY A 757 25.37 11.44 -45.78
C GLY A 757 26.81 11.87 -45.70
N GLY A 758 27.73 11.08 -46.30
CA GLY A 758 29.14 11.38 -46.38
C GLY A 758 30.01 11.11 -45.15
N LYS A 759 29.41 10.58 -44.07
CA LYS A 759 30.16 10.14 -42.88
C LYS A 759 30.88 8.81 -43.10
N SER A 760 32.05 8.66 -42.47
CA SER A 760 32.81 7.40 -42.51
C SER A 760 32.07 6.23 -41.89
N ASP A 761 32.46 5.01 -42.24
CA ASP A 761 31.85 3.79 -41.72
C ASP A 761 32.02 3.65 -40.19
N ASP A 762 33.15 4.14 -39.64
CA ASP A 762 33.34 4.15 -38.15
C ASP A 762 32.39 5.11 -37.46
N VAL A 763 32.11 6.30 -38.04
CA VAL A 763 31.10 7.23 -37.47
C VAL A 763 29.71 6.65 -37.58
N LYS A 764 29.37 6.01 -38.71
CA LYS A 764 28.07 5.31 -38.85
C LYS A 764 27.94 4.15 -37.86
N ALA A 765 29.00 3.38 -37.63
CA ALA A 765 29.00 2.26 -36.67
C ALA A 765 28.81 2.75 -35.24
N ALA A 766 29.44 3.87 -34.86
CA ALA A 766 29.24 4.51 -33.56
C ALA A 766 27.82 5.08 -33.37
N ALA A 767 27.28 5.72 -34.41
CA ALA A 767 25.91 6.21 -34.43
C ALA A 767 24.91 5.05 -34.32
N ARG A 768 25.17 3.94 -35.02
CA ARG A 768 24.34 2.72 -34.96
C ARG A 768 24.32 2.12 -33.56
N ASP A 769 25.47 2.02 -32.91
CA ASP A 769 25.61 1.53 -31.54
C ASP A 769 24.82 2.43 -30.56
N ALA A 770 24.96 3.72 -30.64
CA ALA A 770 24.25 4.69 -29.79
C ALA A 770 22.74 4.67 -29.99
N VAL A 771 22.25 4.49 -31.24
CA VAL A 771 20.81 4.36 -31.53
C VAL A 771 20.25 3.04 -31.02
N GLU A 772 20.97 1.91 -31.17
CA GLU A 772 20.52 0.63 -30.62
C GLU A 772 20.47 0.63 -29.10
N ILE A 773 21.40 1.30 -28.43
CA ILE A 773 21.33 1.54 -26.98
C ILE A 773 20.07 2.36 -26.66
N LEU A 774 19.85 3.49 -27.34
CA LEU A 774 18.67 4.34 -27.11
C LEU A 774 17.36 3.53 -27.24
N ILE A 775 17.21 2.76 -28.34
CA ILE A 775 16.00 1.96 -28.58
C ILE A 775 15.77 0.94 -27.45
N ARG A 776 16.83 0.24 -27.02
CA ARG A 776 16.71 -0.80 -26.00
C ARG A 776 16.42 -0.21 -24.61
N ILE A 777 16.96 0.96 -24.27
CA ILE A 777 16.69 1.58 -22.95
C ILE A 777 15.33 2.29 -22.87
N ILE A 778 14.74 2.72 -24.00
CA ILE A 778 13.36 3.26 -23.99
C ILE A 778 12.30 2.19 -24.11
N ALA A 779 12.64 0.98 -24.60
CA ALA A 779 11.69 -0.11 -24.84
C ALA A 779 10.79 -0.45 -23.66
N PRO A 780 11.25 -0.46 -22.39
CA PRO A 780 10.36 -0.67 -21.25
C PRO A 780 9.29 0.41 -21.10
N MET A 781 9.56 1.67 -21.44
CA MET A 781 8.64 2.79 -21.30
C MET A 781 7.74 2.99 -22.52
N THR A 782 8.32 2.90 -23.74
CA THR A 782 7.64 3.12 -25.02
C THR A 782 7.85 1.91 -25.95
N PRO A 783 7.26 0.75 -25.63
CA PRO A 783 7.59 -0.50 -26.30
C PRO A 783 7.24 -0.54 -27.79
N HIS A 784 6.14 0.09 -28.20
CA HIS A 784 5.72 0.09 -29.60
C HIS A 784 6.63 0.98 -30.46
N LEU A 785 6.98 2.17 -29.96
CA LEU A 785 7.94 3.05 -30.61
C LEU A 785 9.30 2.35 -30.77
N ALA A 786 9.73 1.63 -29.74
CA ALA A 786 11.00 0.91 -29.78
C ALA A 786 11.03 -0.17 -30.85
N GLU A 787 9.96 -0.97 -30.97
CA GLU A 787 9.82 -1.97 -32.04
C GLU A 787 9.81 -1.32 -33.43
N GLU A 788 9.11 -0.20 -33.59
CA GLU A 788 9.05 0.52 -34.86
C GLU A 788 10.41 1.07 -35.26
N CYS A 789 11.15 1.67 -34.33
CA CYS A 789 12.51 2.14 -34.55
C CYS A 789 13.49 0.98 -34.87
N TRP A 790 13.34 -0.15 -34.17
CA TRP A 790 14.15 -1.36 -34.38
C TRP A 790 13.97 -1.93 -35.79
N SER A 791 12.73 -2.01 -36.22
CA SER A 791 12.37 -2.47 -37.57
C SER A 791 12.85 -1.49 -38.65
N ALA A 792 12.74 -0.18 -38.44
CA ALA A 792 13.20 0.85 -39.38
C ALA A 792 14.70 0.76 -39.65
N LEU A 793 15.49 0.35 -38.66
CA LEU A 793 16.93 0.10 -38.80
C LEU A 793 17.26 -1.20 -39.59
N GLY A 794 16.23 -2.01 -39.94
CA GLY A 794 16.42 -3.28 -40.63
C GLY A 794 16.93 -4.41 -39.72
N ASN A 795 16.74 -4.32 -38.42
CA ASN A 795 17.02 -5.38 -37.48
C ASN A 795 16.02 -6.52 -37.63
N GLU A 796 16.48 -7.76 -37.46
CA GLU A 796 15.65 -8.95 -37.38
C GLU A 796 15.18 -9.19 -35.94
N GLY A 797 14.01 -9.84 -35.79
CA GLY A 797 13.42 -10.15 -34.48
C GLY A 797 12.81 -8.95 -33.79
N LEU A 798 12.43 -9.14 -32.53
CA LEU A 798 11.74 -8.16 -31.70
C LEU A 798 12.68 -7.54 -30.66
N VAL A 799 12.55 -6.24 -30.44
CA VAL A 799 13.27 -5.58 -29.35
C VAL A 799 12.88 -6.16 -27.97
N ALA A 800 11.64 -6.59 -27.83
CA ALA A 800 11.12 -7.25 -26.63
C ALA A 800 11.85 -8.55 -26.25
N GLU A 801 12.50 -9.22 -27.21
CA GLU A 801 13.29 -10.45 -27.02
C GLU A 801 14.81 -10.19 -27.03
N THR A 802 15.21 -8.94 -27.27
CA THR A 802 16.62 -8.55 -27.34
C THR A 802 17.21 -8.34 -25.95
N PRO A 803 18.40 -8.89 -25.62
CA PRO A 803 19.04 -8.69 -24.33
C PRO A 803 19.31 -7.21 -24.01
N TRP A 804 19.30 -6.86 -22.73
CA TRP A 804 19.71 -5.52 -22.29
C TRP A 804 21.14 -5.22 -22.73
N PRO A 805 21.43 -4.02 -23.26
CA PRO A 805 22.76 -3.71 -23.73
C PRO A 805 23.79 -3.66 -22.61
N THR A 806 25.06 -3.90 -22.95
CA THR A 806 26.18 -3.77 -22.02
C THR A 806 26.99 -2.52 -22.32
N PHE A 807 27.38 -1.78 -21.30
CA PHE A 807 28.22 -0.59 -21.48
C PHE A 807 29.70 -0.94 -21.51
N VAL A 808 30.48 -0.18 -22.25
CA VAL A 808 31.93 -0.29 -22.32
C VAL A 808 32.53 0.49 -21.14
N PRO A 809 33.31 -0.15 -20.23
CA PRO A 809 33.84 0.51 -19.03
C PRO A 809 34.62 1.82 -19.32
N SER A 810 35.51 1.83 -20.30
CA SER A 810 36.30 3.02 -20.63
C SER A 810 35.49 4.23 -21.15
N LEU A 811 34.25 3.99 -21.62
CA LEU A 811 33.36 5.07 -22.07
C LEU A 811 32.51 5.67 -20.93
N VAL A 812 32.43 4.99 -19.80
CA VAL A 812 31.66 5.43 -18.64
C VAL A 812 32.52 5.98 -17.51
N GLU A 813 33.84 5.77 -17.57
CA GLU A 813 34.77 6.35 -16.63
C GLU A 813 34.77 7.87 -16.78
N GLU A 814 34.58 8.58 -15.70
CA GLU A 814 34.76 10.03 -15.64
C GLU A 814 36.23 10.31 -15.43
N ASN A 815 36.96 10.46 -16.56
CA ASN A 815 38.36 10.88 -16.54
C ASN A 815 38.50 12.34 -16.13
N ASP A 816 37.42 13.12 -16.19
CA ASP A 816 37.43 14.55 -15.85
C ASP A 816 36.57 14.82 -14.60
N VAL A 817 36.99 15.82 -13.85
CA VAL A 817 36.25 16.37 -12.72
C VAL A 817 35.99 17.85 -12.92
N VAL A 818 34.78 18.31 -12.65
CA VAL A 818 34.41 19.72 -12.62
C VAL A 818 34.67 20.27 -11.22
N MET A 819 35.62 21.14 -11.08
CA MET A 819 35.98 21.77 -9.82
C MET A 819 35.52 23.24 -9.83
N PRO A 820 34.70 23.67 -8.85
CA PRO A 820 34.41 25.10 -8.70
C PRO A 820 35.67 25.86 -8.32
N VAL A 821 35.93 27.01 -9.03
CA VAL A 821 37.00 27.91 -8.74
C VAL A 821 36.47 29.14 -8.02
N GLN A 822 36.97 29.36 -6.83
CA GLN A 822 36.62 30.51 -5.98
C GLN A 822 37.76 31.51 -5.93
N VAL A 823 37.44 32.80 -5.84
CA VAL A 823 38.36 33.87 -5.52
C VAL A 823 37.86 34.56 -4.23
N ASN A 824 38.71 34.56 -3.21
CA ASN A 824 38.35 35.05 -1.87
C ASN A 824 37.00 34.45 -1.35
N GLY A 825 36.80 33.13 -1.55
CA GLY A 825 35.62 32.39 -1.08
C GLY A 825 34.35 32.53 -1.93
N LYS A 826 34.36 33.34 -3.01
CA LYS A 826 33.24 33.50 -3.94
C LYS A 826 33.51 32.75 -5.24
N LYS A 827 32.58 31.87 -5.66
CA LYS A 827 32.65 31.14 -6.94
C LYS A 827 32.75 32.11 -8.10
N ARG A 828 33.77 31.92 -8.96
CA ARG A 828 34.07 32.77 -10.12
C ARG A 828 34.11 31.99 -11.43
N GLY A 829 34.18 30.67 -11.36
CA GLY A 829 34.19 29.82 -12.53
C GLY A 829 34.17 28.35 -12.17
N GLU A 830 34.21 27.53 -13.19
CA GLU A 830 34.37 26.07 -13.08
C GLU A 830 35.53 25.63 -13.93
N LEU A 831 36.31 24.71 -13.44
CA LEU A 831 37.45 24.11 -14.11
C LEU A 831 37.13 22.63 -14.39
N THR A 832 37.06 22.23 -15.65
CA THR A 832 37.03 20.83 -16.04
C THR A 832 38.44 20.35 -16.28
N ILE A 833 38.90 19.37 -15.51
CA ILE A 833 40.29 18.86 -15.58
C ILE A 833 40.31 17.35 -15.30
N ALA A 834 41.31 16.65 -15.83
CA ALA A 834 41.48 15.22 -15.61
C ALA A 834 41.50 14.89 -14.10
N ARG A 835 40.82 13.82 -13.73
CA ARG A 835 40.62 13.40 -12.30
C ARG A 835 41.93 13.06 -11.60
N ASP A 836 42.91 12.59 -12.40
CA ASP A 836 44.27 12.26 -11.98
C ASP A 836 45.29 13.40 -12.19
N ALA A 837 44.79 14.59 -12.61
CA ALA A 837 45.64 15.76 -12.77
C ALA A 837 46.33 16.12 -11.44
N ASP A 838 47.65 16.39 -11.51
CA ASP A 838 48.38 16.82 -10.35
C ASP A 838 47.94 18.24 -9.89
N GLN A 839 48.30 18.60 -8.67
CA GLN A 839 47.90 19.87 -8.09
C GLN A 839 48.45 21.10 -8.85
N ASP A 840 49.58 20.96 -9.50
CA ASP A 840 50.20 22.06 -10.25
C ASP A 840 49.48 22.28 -11.57
N ALA A 841 49.06 21.21 -12.26
CA ALA A 841 48.21 21.31 -13.45
C ALA A 841 46.84 21.92 -13.12
N VAL A 842 46.21 21.51 -12.00
CA VAL A 842 44.96 22.07 -11.52
C VAL A 842 45.10 23.57 -11.20
N ARG A 843 46.20 23.94 -10.53
CA ARG A 843 46.51 25.34 -10.21
C ARG A 843 46.70 26.19 -11.46
N ALA A 844 47.50 25.71 -12.41
CA ALA A 844 47.74 26.39 -13.66
C ALA A 844 46.47 26.61 -14.48
N ALA A 845 45.65 25.58 -14.61
CA ALA A 845 44.37 25.63 -15.30
C ALA A 845 43.38 26.60 -14.63
N ALA A 846 43.30 26.60 -13.30
CA ALA A 846 42.42 27.52 -12.55
C ALA A 846 42.82 28.98 -12.72
N LEU A 847 44.11 29.26 -12.74
CA LEU A 847 44.65 30.62 -12.97
C LEU A 847 44.47 31.06 -14.44
N ALA A 848 44.34 30.14 -15.37
CA ALA A 848 44.12 30.41 -16.78
C ALA A 848 42.68 30.82 -17.13
N LEU A 849 41.70 30.64 -16.21
CA LEU A 849 40.31 31.05 -16.42
C LEU A 849 40.22 32.57 -16.58
N ASP A 850 39.49 33.04 -17.59
CA ASP A 850 39.36 34.48 -17.89
C ASP A 850 38.76 35.28 -16.71
N ALA A 851 37.81 34.69 -16.02
CA ALA A 851 37.19 35.27 -14.82
C ALA A 851 38.17 35.42 -13.65
N VAL A 852 39.18 34.56 -13.56
CA VAL A 852 40.24 34.63 -12.55
C VAL A 852 41.32 35.66 -13.00
N LYS A 853 41.73 35.59 -14.26
CA LYS A 853 42.72 36.56 -14.83
C LYS A 853 42.25 38.02 -14.69
N SER A 854 40.95 38.27 -14.95
CA SER A 854 40.36 39.60 -14.83
C SER A 854 40.41 40.13 -13.38
N LEU A 855 40.30 39.26 -12.38
CA LEU A 855 40.36 39.63 -10.97
C LEU A 855 41.81 39.81 -10.44
N LEU A 856 42.77 39.11 -11.04
CA LEU A 856 44.18 39.23 -10.71
C LEU A 856 44.80 40.50 -11.31
N ALA A 857 44.17 41.08 -12.35
CA ALA A 857 44.64 42.33 -13.02
C ALA A 857 46.15 42.33 -13.37
N GLY A 858 46.70 41.12 -13.68
CA GLY A 858 48.13 40.95 -14.00
C GLY A 858 49.02 40.73 -12.78
N GLY A 859 48.50 40.69 -11.58
CA GLY A 859 49.22 40.36 -10.34
C GLY A 859 49.24 38.85 -10.04
N GLU A 860 50.14 38.43 -9.15
CA GLU A 860 50.18 37.06 -8.65
C GLU A 860 49.25 36.87 -7.44
N PRO A 861 48.56 35.70 -7.30
CA PRO A 861 47.73 35.41 -6.15
C PRO A 861 48.61 35.21 -4.89
N LYS A 862 48.14 35.67 -3.73
CA LYS A 862 48.79 35.43 -2.45
C LYS A 862 48.87 33.95 -2.11
N LYS A 863 47.84 33.20 -2.45
CA LYS A 863 47.78 31.76 -2.20
C LYS A 863 46.76 31.08 -3.11
N VAL A 864 47.08 29.89 -3.62
CA VAL A 864 46.12 29.02 -4.31
C VAL A 864 45.99 27.72 -3.51
N ILE A 865 44.81 27.44 -3.07
CA ILE A 865 44.49 26.24 -2.29
C ILE A 865 43.71 25.30 -3.20
N VAL A 866 44.31 24.16 -3.50
CA VAL A 866 43.65 23.09 -4.29
C VAL A 866 43.23 21.99 -3.33
N VAL A 867 41.95 21.74 -3.26
CA VAL A 867 41.41 20.54 -2.60
C VAL A 867 41.10 19.53 -3.72
N PRO A 868 41.89 18.45 -3.83
CA PRO A 868 41.77 17.52 -4.95
C PRO A 868 40.32 17.07 -5.21
N GLN A 869 39.90 17.13 -6.46
CA GLN A 869 38.58 16.71 -6.96
C GLN A 869 37.38 17.45 -6.32
N ARG A 870 37.60 18.53 -5.56
CA ARG A 870 36.52 19.24 -4.86
C ARG A 870 36.44 20.73 -5.21
N ILE A 871 37.49 21.47 -5.03
CA ILE A 871 37.44 22.93 -5.17
C ILE A 871 38.83 23.52 -5.30
N VAL A 872 38.97 24.65 -6.06
CA VAL A 872 40.13 25.51 -6.03
C VAL A 872 39.72 26.86 -5.41
N ASN A 873 40.45 27.33 -4.40
CA ASN A 873 40.24 28.66 -3.81
C ASN A 873 41.50 29.51 -3.97
N ILE A 874 41.36 30.65 -4.64
CA ILE A 874 42.42 31.59 -4.93
C ILE A 874 42.27 32.78 -4.00
N VAL A 875 43.31 33.12 -3.27
CA VAL A 875 43.38 34.29 -2.39
C VAL A 875 44.17 35.38 -3.09
N VAL A 876 43.54 36.51 -3.30
CA VAL A 876 44.13 37.69 -3.97
C VAL A 876 44.49 38.76 -2.96
#